data_e94f28af518fd9c65187986e0f6638cc
#
_entry.id   e94f28af518fd9c65187986e0f6638cc
#
_cell.length_a   1.000
_cell.length_b   1.000
_cell.length_c   1.000
_cell.angle_alpha   90.00
_cell.angle_beta   90.00
_cell.angle_gamma   90.00
#
_symmetry.space_group_name_H-M   'P 1'
#
loop_
_entity.id
_entity.type
_entity.pdbx_description
1 polymer ?
#
loop_
_entity_poly.entity_id
_entity_poly.type
_entity_poly.pdbx_seq_one_letter_code
_entity_poly.pdbx_strand_id
1 'polypeptide(L)'
;MTLQEINKAYNRIVGSLDSKELKNAFDSLQALIAGSREYSFQDKLNELQDTYKYMLRYRIEGAKDPMQEQIYNNLQASTYELADSVKQKAVAVESPLSYYSRRRSLNIQPSLTYKQLHDQLLLEHEAGKHKESDAFNILIFNKIWVSSFLKREEAEDIRGMLHDNALPFTTGSQIVSALMLGLQEAFDREKILLLFDAASHPNEEVKVRALISILITLYTYRKRTQLYPQIADRLAALAETPGFIKTIRTIILRFILARETEKITRKLQDEIIPEMLKLSPKLSKKINLNELTPEDLTGNEMNPEWESFFSDSTLGKKMVEFGELQQEGADVMHSTFVHLKNFPFFHELSNWLLPFTIEHSYFDDQFTPDNEAEKQMLDSMTFAAFMCNSDKYSLYFSMMQLPKEARKMMMNQFDSQATEMIQQNKEELISKRGKQDTIIGQYIQDLYRFFKLYPGHLDFTDIFTMPLDFHNLAILRPYISDKESLTNIAEYYLRKNYFSDALTIFNQLAKTDQDSDILFQKIGYCKQMEGDLKGALEAYLHADLLNSESKWVIRRIAGCYRSLKQPEEALKYYRRYEALNPDNLSVQISIGHCHLELKDYNEALKCFFKVDYLDNKSHKAWRPIAWCSFLTGKYDQARNYYKKILDNQPHAQDLLNAGHTEWALQNIKGALSFYQQAVQMENGNILKFQEQFSQDVADLLIAGIEEAEVALMLDQLRYKICLLYTSPSPRDRSLSR
;
A
#
# COMPACT_ATOMS: atom_id res chain seq x y z
N MET A 1 28.94 -6.98 26.88
CA MET A 1 28.44 -6.86 25.50
C MET A 1 27.63 -5.57 25.37
N THR A 2 27.76 -4.88 24.25
CA THR A 2 26.90 -3.72 23.94
C THR A 2 25.48 -4.16 23.55
N LEU A 3 24.51 -3.25 23.59
CA LEU A 3 23.15 -3.49 23.17
C LEU A 3 23.06 -4.05 21.74
N GLN A 4 23.90 -3.53 20.82
CA GLN A 4 23.94 -4.02 19.44
C GLN A 4 24.47 -5.46 19.34
N GLU A 5 25.49 -5.80 20.13
CA GLU A 5 26.04 -7.16 20.18
C GLU A 5 25.04 -8.14 20.76
N ILE A 6 24.29 -7.75 21.81
CA ILE A 6 23.24 -8.59 22.41
C ILE A 6 22.14 -8.87 21.38
N ASN A 7 21.64 -7.83 20.71
CA ASN A 7 20.61 -7.99 19.69
C ASN A 7 21.08 -8.84 18.49
N LYS A 8 22.34 -8.67 18.06
CA LYS A 8 22.92 -9.48 16.99
C LYS A 8 23.06 -10.95 17.38
N ALA A 9 23.50 -11.22 18.63
CA ALA A 9 23.59 -12.57 19.16
C ALA A 9 22.20 -13.21 19.28
N TYR A 10 21.23 -12.49 19.82
CA TYR A 10 19.85 -12.95 19.93
C TYR A 10 19.24 -13.28 18.54
N ASN A 11 19.40 -12.40 17.54
CA ASN A 11 18.90 -12.64 16.20
C ASN A 11 19.55 -13.89 15.54
N ARG A 12 20.82 -14.17 15.85
CA ARG A 12 21.49 -15.40 15.41
C ARG A 12 20.87 -16.63 16.06
N ILE A 13 20.56 -16.58 17.36
CA ILE A 13 19.88 -17.68 18.07
C ILE A 13 18.51 -17.92 17.45
N VAL A 14 17.70 -16.89 17.27
CA VAL A 14 16.38 -16.98 16.64
C VAL A 14 16.48 -17.56 15.23
N GLY A 15 17.43 -17.09 14.41
CA GLY A 15 17.66 -17.61 13.06
C GLY A 15 18.01 -19.10 13.03
N SER A 16 18.86 -19.57 13.98
CA SER A 16 19.19 -21.00 14.13
C SER A 16 17.97 -21.82 14.55
N LEU A 17 17.17 -21.30 15.48
CA LEU A 17 15.92 -21.95 15.91
C LEU A 17 14.91 -22.00 14.76
N ASP A 18 14.74 -20.90 14.01
CA ASP A 18 13.89 -20.83 12.83
C ASP A 18 14.26 -21.84 11.74
N SER A 19 15.57 -22.17 11.64
CA SER A 19 16.12 -23.16 10.71
C SER A 19 16.17 -24.57 11.29
N LYS A 20 15.64 -24.76 12.51
CA LYS A 20 15.68 -26.05 13.25
C LYS A 20 17.08 -26.56 13.58
N GLU A 21 18.04 -25.63 13.76
CA GLU A 21 19.45 -25.93 14.10
C GLU A 21 19.71 -25.78 15.60
N LEU A 22 19.13 -26.67 16.43
CA LEU A 22 19.18 -26.55 17.90
C LEU A 22 20.62 -26.49 18.45
N LYS A 23 21.55 -27.25 17.90
CA LYS A 23 22.95 -27.25 18.37
C LYS A 23 23.57 -25.86 18.20
N ASN A 24 23.40 -25.23 17.02
CA ASN A 24 23.91 -23.89 16.73
C ASN A 24 23.23 -22.81 17.62
N ALA A 25 21.95 -23.01 17.92
CA ALA A 25 21.21 -22.16 18.84
C ALA A 25 21.76 -22.23 20.26
N PHE A 26 22.04 -23.46 20.78
CA PHE A 26 22.63 -23.67 22.10
C PHE A 26 24.02 -23.03 22.21
N ASP A 27 24.89 -23.22 21.21
CA ASP A 27 26.23 -22.65 21.21
C ASP A 27 26.19 -21.11 21.19
N SER A 28 25.28 -20.53 20.41
CA SER A 28 25.07 -19.07 20.36
C SER A 28 24.46 -18.55 21.66
N LEU A 29 23.55 -19.29 22.30
CA LEU A 29 22.96 -18.92 23.59
C LEU A 29 23.96 -19.02 24.72
N GLN A 30 24.82 -20.04 24.73
CA GLN A 30 25.95 -20.15 25.64
C GLN A 30 26.86 -18.91 25.55
N ALA A 31 27.19 -18.50 24.32
CA ALA A 31 28.02 -17.31 24.08
C ALA A 31 27.32 -16.02 24.56
N LEU A 32 25.98 -15.91 24.37
CA LEU A 32 25.20 -14.78 24.86
C LEU A 32 25.19 -14.73 26.39
N ILE A 33 24.94 -15.84 27.08
CA ILE A 33 24.96 -15.94 28.56
C ILE A 33 26.33 -15.51 29.10
N ALA A 34 27.40 -16.05 28.54
CA ALA A 34 28.77 -15.73 28.98
C ALA A 34 29.12 -14.25 28.70
N GLY A 35 28.80 -13.74 27.52
CA GLY A 35 29.08 -12.37 27.10
C GLY A 35 28.28 -11.30 27.86
N SER A 36 27.04 -11.59 28.24
CA SER A 36 26.17 -10.73 29.04
C SER A 36 26.36 -10.92 30.57
N ARG A 37 27.12 -11.95 30.99
CA ARG A 37 27.32 -12.35 32.38
C ARG A 37 26.06 -12.79 33.12
N GLU A 38 25.07 -13.27 32.37
CA GLU A 38 23.77 -13.71 32.90
C GLU A 38 23.79 -15.22 33.30
N TYR A 39 24.77 -15.58 34.14
CA TYR A 39 25.03 -16.99 34.52
C TYR A 39 23.87 -17.67 35.26
N SER A 40 22.88 -16.94 35.76
CA SER A 40 21.69 -17.51 36.37
C SER A 40 20.85 -18.39 35.42
N PHE A 41 21.09 -18.28 34.11
CA PHE A 41 20.39 -19.11 33.09
C PHE A 41 21.22 -20.33 32.64
N GLN A 42 22.44 -20.51 33.15
CA GLN A 42 23.34 -21.56 32.71
C GLN A 42 22.82 -22.96 33.00
N ASP A 43 22.25 -23.19 34.19
CA ASP A 43 21.71 -24.49 34.58
C ASP A 43 20.54 -24.93 33.67
N LYS A 44 19.67 -23.97 33.32
CA LYS A 44 18.55 -24.23 32.40
C LYS A 44 19.07 -24.58 31.01
N LEU A 45 20.09 -23.90 30.52
CA LEU A 45 20.70 -24.23 29.22
C LEU A 45 21.34 -25.64 29.27
N ASN A 46 22.05 -25.99 30.34
CA ASN A 46 22.63 -27.30 30.48
C ASN A 46 21.55 -28.42 30.46
N GLU A 47 20.45 -28.23 31.16
CA GLU A 47 19.30 -29.14 31.16
C GLU A 47 18.74 -29.37 29.73
N LEU A 48 18.57 -28.30 28.95
CA LEU A 48 18.11 -28.40 27.57
C LEU A 48 19.12 -29.11 26.67
N GLN A 49 20.42 -28.79 26.84
CA GLN A 49 21.49 -29.47 26.09
C GLN A 49 21.58 -30.95 26.40
N ASP A 50 21.42 -31.35 27.66
CA ASP A 50 21.47 -32.77 28.06
C ASP A 50 20.26 -33.52 27.56
N THR A 51 19.06 -32.96 27.63
CA THR A 51 17.85 -33.53 27.04
C THR A 51 18.03 -33.76 25.54
N TYR A 52 18.60 -32.78 24.81
CA TYR A 52 18.90 -32.94 23.40
C TYR A 52 19.93 -34.03 23.12
N LYS A 53 21.01 -34.13 23.90
CA LYS A 53 22.01 -35.19 23.78
C LYS A 53 21.40 -36.58 23.99
N TYR A 54 20.53 -36.73 25.03
CA TYR A 54 19.83 -38.01 25.26
C TYR A 54 18.93 -38.36 24.07
N MET A 55 18.15 -37.42 23.55
CA MET A 55 17.31 -37.64 22.38
C MET A 55 18.14 -38.11 21.17
N LEU A 56 19.29 -37.46 20.89
CA LEU A 56 20.19 -37.86 19.79
C LEU A 56 20.79 -39.25 20.01
N ARG A 57 21.19 -39.57 21.24
CA ARG A 57 21.75 -40.87 21.59
C ARG A 57 20.75 -42.00 21.34
N TYR A 58 19.51 -41.87 21.82
CA TYR A 58 18.46 -42.87 21.57
C TYR A 58 18.20 -43.06 20.08
N ARG A 59 18.25 -42.00 19.29
CA ARG A 59 18.08 -42.08 17.84
C ARG A 59 19.24 -42.84 17.15
N ILE A 60 20.48 -42.56 17.58
CA ILE A 60 21.66 -43.26 17.07
C ILE A 60 21.58 -44.77 17.41
N GLU A 61 21.10 -45.13 18.59
CA GLU A 61 20.89 -46.50 19.05
C GLU A 61 19.71 -47.19 18.34
N GLY A 62 19.02 -46.51 17.42
CA GLY A 62 17.94 -47.05 16.59
C GLY A 62 16.56 -47.09 17.26
N ALA A 63 16.40 -46.48 18.43
CA ALA A 63 15.10 -46.38 19.08
C ALA A 63 14.17 -45.44 18.30
N LYS A 64 12.98 -45.93 17.98
CA LYS A 64 11.90 -45.12 17.39
C LYS A 64 10.98 -44.67 18.52
N ASP A 65 11.14 -43.43 18.98
CA ASP A 65 10.27 -42.84 19.97
C ASP A 65 9.12 -42.09 19.26
N PRO A 66 7.86 -42.47 19.48
CA PRO A 66 6.70 -41.77 18.92
C PRO A 66 6.61 -40.32 19.39
N MET A 67 7.19 -39.97 20.54
CA MET A 67 7.17 -38.63 21.14
C MET A 67 8.37 -37.76 20.71
N GLN A 68 9.25 -38.26 19.86
CA GLN A 68 10.50 -37.61 19.47
C GLN A 68 10.23 -36.19 18.88
N GLU A 69 9.25 -36.07 18.01
CA GLU A 69 8.88 -34.77 17.42
C GLU A 69 8.38 -33.78 18.48
N GLN A 70 7.57 -34.25 19.41
CA GLN A 70 7.06 -33.42 20.51
C GLN A 70 8.18 -32.98 21.45
N ILE A 71 9.13 -33.90 21.78
CA ILE A 71 10.31 -33.55 22.60
C ILE A 71 11.15 -32.49 21.89
N TYR A 72 11.38 -32.65 20.58
CA TYR A 72 12.13 -31.68 19.78
C TYR A 72 11.44 -30.30 19.75
N ASN A 73 10.14 -30.27 19.52
CA ASN A 73 9.36 -29.03 19.51
C ASN A 73 9.37 -28.34 20.89
N ASN A 74 9.27 -29.12 21.96
CA ASN A 74 9.36 -28.59 23.33
C ASN A 74 10.75 -28.02 23.63
N LEU A 75 11.82 -28.70 23.20
CA LEU A 75 13.19 -28.20 23.31
C LEU A 75 13.36 -26.88 22.55
N GLN A 76 12.84 -26.80 21.34
CA GLN A 76 12.88 -25.59 20.51
C GLN A 76 12.12 -24.45 21.20
N ALA A 77 10.90 -24.68 21.71
CA ALA A 77 10.10 -23.71 22.43
C ALA A 77 10.80 -23.20 23.69
N SER A 78 11.32 -24.11 24.52
CA SER A 78 12.04 -23.76 25.74
C SER A 78 13.35 -23.00 25.48
N THR A 79 14.00 -23.28 24.34
CA THR A 79 15.21 -22.56 23.93
C THR A 79 14.89 -21.12 23.51
N TYR A 80 13.77 -20.89 22.80
CA TYR A 80 13.29 -19.54 22.52
C TYR A 80 12.98 -18.76 23.82
N GLU A 81 12.24 -19.37 24.74
CA GLU A 81 11.87 -18.76 26.03
C GLU A 81 13.12 -18.39 26.86
N LEU A 82 14.11 -19.28 26.86
CA LEU A 82 15.38 -19.01 27.54
C LEU A 82 16.15 -17.87 26.87
N ALA A 83 16.22 -17.85 25.53
CA ALA A 83 16.88 -16.79 24.79
C ALA A 83 16.22 -15.42 25.02
N ASP A 84 14.87 -15.37 25.03
CA ASP A 84 14.12 -14.16 25.36
C ASP A 84 14.41 -13.67 26.78
N SER A 85 14.44 -14.60 27.75
CA SER A 85 14.72 -14.29 29.16
C SER A 85 16.12 -13.72 29.35
N VAL A 86 17.13 -14.31 28.69
CA VAL A 86 18.52 -13.82 28.72
C VAL A 86 18.62 -12.45 28.07
N LYS A 87 18.04 -12.25 26.87
CA LYS A 87 18.02 -10.94 26.18
C LYS A 87 17.41 -9.88 27.08
N GLN A 88 16.18 -10.14 27.57
CA GLN A 88 15.47 -9.14 28.37
C GLN A 88 16.22 -8.74 29.64
N LYS A 89 16.83 -9.70 30.33
CA LYS A 89 17.60 -9.42 31.54
C LYS A 89 18.87 -8.65 31.21
N ALA A 90 19.59 -9.06 30.15
CA ALA A 90 20.82 -8.41 29.72
C ALA A 90 20.61 -6.96 29.27
N VAL A 91 19.44 -6.67 28.66
CA VAL A 91 19.11 -5.35 28.11
C VAL A 91 18.43 -4.43 29.15
N ALA A 92 17.77 -4.99 30.16
CA ALA A 92 16.88 -4.26 31.08
C ALA A 92 17.55 -3.10 31.85
N VAL A 93 18.83 -3.21 32.16
CA VAL A 93 19.53 -2.23 32.99
C VAL A 93 19.94 -0.98 32.19
N GLU A 94 20.45 -1.17 30.99
CA GLU A 94 21.14 -0.11 30.23
C GLU A 94 20.32 0.41 29.03
N SER A 95 19.26 -0.28 28.62
CA SER A 95 18.50 0.12 27.44
C SER A 95 17.79 1.46 27.64
N PRO A 96 17.97 2.42 26.69
CA PRO A 96 17.26 3.69 26.70
C PRO A 96 15.83 3.57 26.17
N LEU A 97 15.45 2.42 25.55
CA LEU A 97 14.14 2.23 24.95
C LEU A 97 12.99 2.46 25.94
N SER A 98 11.94 3.06 25.49
CA SER A 98 10.76 3.44 26.30
C SER A 98 10.19 2.27 27.10
N TYR A 99 10.15 1.06 26.51
CA TYR A 99 9.75 -0.17 27.19
C TYR A 99 10.54 -0.42 28.49
N TYR A 100 11.87 -0.44 28.39
CA TYR A 100 12.73 -0.73 29.54
C TYR A 100 12.80 0.43 30.54
N SER A 101 12.72 1.66 30.04
CA SER A 101 12.65 2.87 30.88
C SER A 101 11.37 2.85 31.73
N ARG A 102 10.22 2.59 31.11
CA ARG A 102 8.95 2.50 31.83
C ARG A 102 8.94 1.33 32.83
N ARG A 103 9.51 0.19 32.44
CA ARG A 103 9.66 -0.97 33.34
C ARG A 103 10.48 -0.64 34.59
N ARG A 104 11.61 0.07 34.45
CA ARG A 104 12.43 0.50 35.59
C ARG A 104 11.66 1.45 36.50
N SER A 105 10.91 2.41 35.93
CA SER A 105 10.12 3.36 36.73
C SER A 105 9.02 2.68 37.54
N LEU A 106 8.36 1.67 37.00
CA LEU A 106 7.32 0.91 37.72
C LEU A 106 7.89 0.00 38.81
N ASN A 107 9.13 -0.49 38.66
CA ASN A 107 9.77 -1.34 39.68
C ASN A 107 10.29 -0.55 40.91
N ILE A 108 10.39 0.75 40.82
CA ILE A 108 10.87 1.62 41.93
C ILE A 108 9.76 1.86 42.96
N GLN A 109 8.50 1.81 42.57
CA GLN A 109 7.34 2.02 43.42
C GLN A 109 6.77 0.68 43.91
N PRO A 110 6.19 0.59 45.15
CA PRO A 110 5.48 -0.60 45.55
C PRO A 110 4.32 -0.84 44.57
N SER A 111 4.47 -1.87 43.72
CA SER A 111 3.53 -2.12 42.66
C SER A 111 2.27 -2.79 43.19
N LEU A 112 1.13 -2.14 43.02
CA LEU A 112 -0.18 -2.76 43.23
C LEU A 112 -0.30 -4.03 42.35
N THR A 113 -0.92 -5.08 42.87
CA THR A 113 -1.26 -6.27 42.07
C THR A 113 -2.33 -5.92 41.03
N TYR A 114 -2.48 -6.75 39.98
CA TYR A 114 -3.54 -6.52 39.00
C TYR A 114 -4.94 -6.55 39.65
N LYS A 115 -5.14 -7.41 40.64
CA LYS A 115 -6.39 -7.46 41.43
C LYS A 115 -6.62 -6.15 42.17
N GLN A 116 -5.62 -5.62 42.85
CA GLN A 116 -5.75 -4.33 43.56
C GLN A 116 -6.02 -3.17 42.59
N LEU A 117 -5.41 -3.17 41.42
CA LEU A 117 -5.66 -2.17 40.36
C LEU A 117 -7.12 -2.29 39.86
N HIS A 118 -7.62 -3.51 39.70
CA HIS A 118 -9.01 -3.76 39.30
C HIS A 118 -9.98 -3.19 40.34
N ASP A 119 -9.81 -3.56 41.63
CA ASP A 119 -10.67 -3.10 42.71
C ASP A 119 -10.65 -1.56 42.82
N GLN A 120 -9.50 -0.93 42.71
CA GLN A 120 -9.39 0.54 42.74
C GLN A 120 -10.04 1.22 41.54
N LEU A 121 -9.79 0.71 40.32
CA LEU A 121 -10.38 1.26 39.10
C LEU A 121 -11.93 1.19 39.18
N LEU A 122 -12.47 0.09 39.68
CA LEU A 122 -13.92 -0.10 39.81
C LEU A 122 -14.49 0.94 40.77
N LEU A 123 -13.89 1.13 41.94
CA LEU A 123 -14.29 2.12 42.93
C LEU A 123 -14.30 3.56 42.36
N GLU A 124 -13.25 3.96 41.66
CA GLU A 124 -13.15 5.31 41.13
C GLU A 124 -14.10 5.52 39.94
N HIS A 125 -14.32 4.47 39.14
CA HIS A 125 -15.29 4.52 38.04
C HIS A 125 -16.73 4.66 38.56
N GLU A 126 -17.13 3.84 39.56
CA GLU A 126 -18.45 3.93 40.21
C GLU A 126 -18.68 5.28 40.93
N ALA A 127 -17.57 5.89 41.42
CA ALA A 127 -17.62 7.22 42.04
C ALA A 127 -17.68 8.37 41.00
N GLY A 128 -17.61 8.08 39.69
CA GLY A 128 -17.65 9.08 38.62
C GLY A 128 -16.40 9.97 38.58
N LYS A 129 -15.27 9.49 39.10
CA LYS A 129 -14.00 10.23 39.13
C LYS A 129 -13.15 9.90 37.91
N HIS A 130 -13.40 10.59 36.81
CA HIS A 130 -12.73 10.32 35.52
C HIS A 130 -11.21 10.42 35.61
N LYS A 131 -10.67 11.44 36.30
CA LYS A 131 -9.22 11.68 36.39
C LYS A 131 -8.49 10.54 37.09
N GLU A 132 -9.02 10.06 38.20
CA GLU A 132 -8.45 8.94 38.94
C GLU A 132 -8.60 7.64 38.17
N SER A 133 -9.74 7.42 37.53
CA SER A 133 -10.02 6.28 36.66
C SER A 133 -9.05 6.21 35.48
N ASP A 134 -8.80 7.34 34.80
CA ASP A 134 -7.82 7.42 33.71
C ASP A 134 -6.41 7.13 34.19
N ALA A 135 -6.02 7.64 35.38
CA ALA A 135 -4.70 7.36 35.95
C ALA A 135 -4.49 5.86 36.22
N PHE A 136 -5.53 5.15 36.72
CA PHE A 136 -5.45 3.70 36.90
C PHE A 136 -5.44 2.96 35.55
N ASN A 137 -6.20 3.38 34.57
CA ASN A 137 -6.16 2.81 33.21
C ASN A 137 -4.76 2.95 32.58
N ILE A 138 -4.12 4.11 32.70
CA ILE A 138 -2.75 4.35 32.23
C ILE A 138 -1.76 3.43 33.00
N LEU A 139 -1.94 3.26 34.30
CA LEU A 139 -1.09 2.40 35.11
C LEU A 139 -1.24 0.91 34.71
N ILE A 140 -2.46 0.44 34.52
CA ILE A 140 -2.77 -0.92 34.05
C ILE A 140 -2.16 -1.15 32.69
N PHE A 141 -2.38 -0.22 31.73
CA PHE A 141 -1.78 -0.27 30.41
C PHE A 141 -0.26 -0.44 30.46
N ASN A 142 0.41 0.47 31.17
CA ASN A 142 1.87 0.47 31.27
C ASN A 142 2.38 -0.81 31.95
N LYS A 143 1.72 -1.28 33.01
CA LYS A 143 2.12 -2.50 33.71
C LYS A 143 1.97 -3.75 32.85
N ILE A 144 0.89 -3.87 32.06
CA ILE A 144 0.69 -4.97 31.09
C ILE A 144 1.70 -4.87 29.95
N TRP A 145 1.87 -3.68 29.39
CA TRP A 145 2.80 -3.45 28.27
C TRP A 145 4.22 -3.92 28.60
N VAL A 146 4.78 -3.44 29.74
CA VAL A 146 6.18 -3.73 30.09
C VAL A 146 6.37 -5.01 30.91
N SER A 147 5.31 -5.74 31.23
CA SER A 147 5.44 -7.06 31.86
C SER A 147 6.12 -8.03 30.90
N SER A 148 6.99 -8.86 31.42
CA SER A 148 7.60 -9.97 30.67
C SER A 148 7.27 -11.27 31.38
N PHE A 149 6.79 -12.26 30.61
CA PHE A 149 6.44 -13.59 31.11
C PHE A 149 5.41 -13.52 32.24
N LEU A 150 4.17 -13.14 31.89
CA LEU A 150 3.05 -13.10 32.81
C LEU A 150 2.89 -14.45 33.53
N LYS A 151 2.77 -14.40 34.84
CA LYS A 151 2.43 -15.58 35.62
C LYS A 151 0.94 -15.89 35.40
N ARG A 152 0.60 -17.18 35.55
CA ARG A 152 -0.78 -17.63 35.36
C ARG A 152 -1.78 -16.88 36.25
N GLU A 153 -1.41 -16.59 37.52
CA GLU A 153 -2.24 -15.80 38.46
C GLU A 153 -2.47 -14.38 37.94
N GLU A 154 -1.42 -13.72 37.45
CA GLU A 154 -1.53 -12.38 36.86
C GLU A 154 -2.39 -12.37 35.60
N ALA A 155 -2.29 -13.42 34.77
CA ALA A 155 -3.14 -13.57 33.60
C ALA A 155 -4.63 -13.78 33.96
N GLU A 156 -4.91 -14.52 35.04
CA GLU A 156 -6.28 -14.68 35.54
C GLU A 156 -6.86 -13.35 36.06
N ASP A 157 -6.08 -12.54 36.78
CA ASP A 157 -6.51 -11.21 37.23
C ASP A 157 -6.84 -10.30 36.03
N ILE A 158 -5.98 -10.27 34.99
CA ILE A 158 -6.21 -9.50 33.75
C ILE A 158 -7.46 -10.02 33.01
N ARG A 159 -7.66 -11.34 32.97
CA ARG A 159 -8.86 -11.95 32.38
C ARG A 159 -10.11 -11.51 33.14
N GLY A 160 -10.03 -11.42 34.47
CA GLY A 160 -11.10 -10.90 35.32
C GLY A 160 -11.49 -9.47 34.93
N MET A 161 -10.50 -8.59 34.71
CA MET A 161 -10.76 -7.21 34.24
C MET A 161 -11.39 -7.17 32.85
N LEU A 162 -10.94 -8.04 31.92
CA LEU A 162 -11.48 -8.09 30.55
C LEU A 162 -12.96 -8.50 30.52
N HIS A 163 -13.40 -9.34 31.44
CA HIS A 163 -14.76 -9.85 31.46
C HIS A 163 -15.69 -9.14 32.48
N ASP A 164 -15.18 -8.14 33.19
CA ASP A 164 -15.98 -7.35 34.11
C ASP A 164 -16.85 -6.33 33.37
N ASN A 165 -18.17 -6.58 33.36
CA ASN A 165 -19.12 -5.68 32.69
C ASN A 165 -19.33 -4.34 33.43
N ALA A 166 -18.82 -4.17 34.66
CA ALA A 166 -18.85 -2.91 35.37
C ALA A 166 -17.78 -1.94 34.90
N LEU A 167 -16.72 -2.44 34.23
CA LEU A 167 -15.69 -1.60 33.63
C LEU A 167 -16.07 -1.12 32.22
N PRO A 168 -15.67 0.10 31.83
CA PRO A 168 -15.93 0.61 30.51
C PRO A 168 -15.16 -0.19 29.44
N PHE A 169 -15.72 -0.30 28.25
CA PHE A 169 -15.06 -1.00 27.12
C PHE A 169 -13.70 -0.41 26.74
N THR A 170 -13.46 0.85 27.08
CA THR A 170 -12.19 1.54 26.86
C THR A 170 -11.06 0.90 27.66
N THR A 171 -11.31 0.43 28.88
CA THR A 171 -10.34 -0.33 29.69
C THR A 171 -9.95 -1.63 28.98
N GLY A 172 -10.94 -2.43 28.52
CA GLY A 172 -10.67 -3.64 27.76
C GLY A 172 -9.88 -3.38 26.46
N SER A 173 -10.21 -2.30 25.76
CA SER A 173 -9.51 -1.87 24.55
C SER A 173 -8.05 -1.46 24.82
N GLN A 174 -7.79 -0.78 25.94
CA GLN A 174 -6.43 -0.43 26.36
C GLN A 174 -5.62 -1.66 26.79
N ILE A 175 -6.25 -2.61 27.52
CA ILE A 175 -5.61 -3.89 27.87
C ILE A 175 -5.16 -4.63 26.61
N VAL A 176 -6.03 -4.76 25.60
CA VAL A 176 -5.70 -5.41 24.32
C VAL A 176 -4.53 -4.72 23.62
N SER A 177 -4.53 -3.40 23.59
CA SER A 177 -3.45 -2.63 22.96
C SER A 177 -2.12 -2.78 23.71
N ALA A 178 -2.17 -2.82 25.05
CA ALA A 178 -0.99 -3.06 25.89
C ALA A 178 -0.42 -4.46 25.71
N LEU A 179 -1.28 -5.49 25.60
CA LEU A 179 -0.88 -6.87 25.31
C LEU A 179 -0.16 -6.95 23.96
N MET A 180 -0.74 -6.33 22.93
CA MET A 180 -0.15 -6.30 21.58
C MET A 180 1.23 -5.63 21.57
N LEU A 181 1.36 -4.43 22.15
CA LEU A 181 2.63 -3.73 22.22
C LEU A 181 3.69 -4.48 23.05
N GLY A 182 3.26 -5.14 24.14
CA GLY A 182 4.16 -5.99 24.92
C GLY A 182 4.67 -7.20 24.13
N LEU A 183 3.83 -7.78 23.28
CA LEU A 183 4.17 -8.89 22.40
C LEU A 183 5.11 -8.48 21.25
N GLN A 184 5.25 -7.21 20.94
CA GLN A 184 6.26 -6.76 19.98
C GLN A 184 7.69 -6.84 20.54
N GLU A 185 7.87 -6.65 21.86
CA GLU A 185 9.18 -6.74 22.48
C GLU A 185 9.60 -8.18 22.77
N ALA A 186 8.67 -9.00 23.25
CA ALA A 186 8.95 -10.40 23.56
C ALA A 186 7.70 -11.27 23.39
N PHE A 187 7.94 -12.52 22.98
CA PHE A 187 6.91 -13.54 22.96
C PHE A 187 6.49 -13.90 24.39
N ASP A 188 5.19 -13.85 24.63
CA ASP A 188 4.59 -14.27 25.90
C ASP A 188 3.32 -15.07 25.60
N ARG A 189 3.32 -16.35 25.97
CA ARG A 189 2.19 -17.27 25.72
C ARG A 189 0.92 -16.79 26.42
N GLU A 190 1.00 -16.35 27.68
CA GLU A 190 -0.16 -15.95 28.45
C GLU A 190 -0.78 -14.68 27.85
N LYS A 191 0.03 -13.72 27.40
CA LYS A 191 -0.47 -12.53 26.68
C LYS A 191 -1.22 -12.90 25.40
N ILE A 192 -0.70 -13.88 24.63
CA ILE A 192 -1.39 -14.35 23.42
C ILE A 192 -2.73 -15.00 23.77
N LEU A 193 -2.78 -15.83 24.80
CA LEU A 193 -4.03 -16.45 25.26
C LEU A 193 -5.06 -15.41 25.74
N LEU A 194 -4.62 -14.36 26.43
CA LEU A 194 -5.48 -13.24 26.80
C LEU A 194 -6.04 -12.49 25.59
N LEU A 195 -5.30 -12.35 24.50
CA LEU A 195 -5.84 -11.79 23.25
C LEU A 195 -6.95 -12.68 22.67
N PHE A 196 -6.83 -14.01 22.77
CA PHE A 196 -7.88 -14.93 22.34
C PHE A 196 -9.12 -14.82 23.24
N ASP A 197 -8.93 -14.63 24.55
CA ASP A 197 -10.06 -14.39 25.47
C ASP A 197 -10.76 -13.07 25.12
N ALA A 198 -10.01 -11.98 24.86
CA ALA A 198 -10.55 -10.68 24.44
C ALA A 198 -11.26 -10.74 23.06
N ALA A 199 -10.85 -11.64 22.15
CA ALA A 199 -11.51 -11.84 20.86
C ALA A 199 -12.93 -12.44 20.99
N SER A 200 -13.28 -12.96 22.16
CA SER A 200 -14.64 -13.44 22.50
C SER A 200 -15.46 -12.42 23.30
N HIS A 201 -14.93 -11.22 23.50
CA HIS A 201 -15.60 -10.17 24.27
C HIS A 201 -16.90 -9.72 23.60
N PRO A 202 -17.98 -9.41 24.38
CA PRO A 202 -19.27 -8.99 23.82
C PRO A 202 -19.22 -7.62 23.13
N ASN A 203 -18.33 -6.72 23.55
CA ASN A 203 -18.14 -5.42 22.90
C ASN A 203 -17.28 -5.57 21.64
N GLU A 204 -17.80 -5.08 20.49
CA GLU A 204 -17.14 -5.20 19.20
C GLU A 204 -15.81 -4.41 19.12
N GLU A 205 -15.66 -3.31 19.87
CA GLU A 205 -14.40 -2.54 19.91
C GLU A 205 -13.24 -3.38 20.48
N VAL A 206 -13.47 -4.02 21.62
CA VAL A 206 -12.48 -4.91 22.26
C VAL A 206 -12.19 -6.12 21.40
N LYS A 207 -13.25 -6.77 20.88
CA LYS A 207 -13.16 -7.96 20.04
C LYS A 207 -12.36 -7.73 18.77
N VAL A 208 -12.66 -6.68 18.01
CA VAL A 208 -11.99 -6.37 16.75
C VAL A 208 -10.51 -6.04 16.97
N ARG A 209 -10.22 -5.23 18.00
CA ARG A 209 -8.83 -4.92 18.37
C ARG A 209 -8.05 -6.18 18.74
N ALA A 210 -8.67 -7.11 19.46
CA ALA A 210 -8.05 -8.39 19.80
C ALA A 210 -7.75 -9.23 18.54
N LEU A 211 -8.69 -9.32 17.59
CA LEU A 211 -8.48 -10.05 16.33
C LEU A 211 -7.34 -9.45 15.51
N ILE A 212 -7.27 -8.12 15.40
CA ILE A 212 -6.16 -7.44 14.71
C ILE A 212 -4.84 -7.73 15.42
N SER A 213 -4.81 -7.64 16.76
CA SER A 213 -3.63 -7.92 17.58
C SER A 213 -3.16 -9.37 17.48
N ILE A 214 -4.10 -10.33 17.43
CA ILE A 214 -3.81 -11.74 17.17
C ILE A 214 -3.12 -11.90 15.80
N LEU A 215 -3.67 -11.32 14.73
CA LEU A 215 -3.09 -11.44 13.39
C LEU A 215 -1.66 -10.88 13.33
N ILE A 216 -1.43 -9.70 13.91
CA ILE A 216 -0.10 -9.10 13.99
C ILE A 216 0.86 -10.02 14.76
N THR A 217 0.42 -10.56 15.89
CA THR A 217 1.24 -11.46 16.74
C THR A 217 1.54 -12.78 16.04
N LEU A 218 0.54 -13.42 15.41
CA LEU A 218 0.73 -14.64 14.64
C LEU A 218 1.68 -14.41 13.46
N TYR A 219 1.65 -13.24 12.84
CA TYR A 219 2.56 -12.87 11.77
C TYR A 219 3.99 -12.67 12.26
N THR A 220 4.16 -11.93 13.34
CA THR A 220 5.48 -11.66 13.96
C THR A 220 6.17 -12.96 14.39
N TYR A 221 5.41 -13.86 15.00
CA TYR A 221 5.92 -15.12 15.53
C TYR A 221 5.54 -16.36 14.70
N ARG A 222 5.34 -16.21 13.38
CA ARG A 222 4.80 -17.23 12.48
C ARG A 222 5.50 -18.59 12.51
N LYS A 223 6.80 -18.63 12.83
CA LYS A 223 7.57 -19.87 12.96
C LYS A 223 7.47 -20.46 14.35
N ARG A 224 7.34 -19.61 15.37
CA ARG A 224 7.33 -19.98 16.77
C ARG A 224 5.94 -20.43 17.25
N THR A 225 4.87 -19.81 16.76
CA THR A 225 3.49 -20.15 17.19
C THR A 225 3.10 -21.59 16.90
N GLN A 226 3.72 -22.23 15.91
CA GLN A 226 3.52 -23.64 15.58
C GLN A 226 3.99 -24.60 16.68
N LEU A 227 4.87 -24.14 17.58
CA LEU A 227 5.38 -24.93 18.71
C LEU A 227 4.39 -24.98 19.90
N TYR A 228 3.30 -24.21 19.85
CA TYR A 228 2.32 -24.08 20.92
C TYR A 228 0.93 -24.51 20.46
N PRO A 229 0.56 -25.81 20.62
CA PRO A 229 -0.74 -26.34 20.16
C PRO A 229 -1.93 -25.54 20.68
N GLN A 230 -1.85 -25.03 21.91
CA GLN A 230 -2.89 -24.22 22.52
C GLN A 230 -3.29 -22.98 21.70
N ILE A 231 -2.33 -22.38 20.97
CA ILE A 231 -2.62 -21.25 20.08
C ILE A 231 -3.46 -21.71 18.89
N ALA A 232 -3.14 -22.87 18.31
CA ALA A 232 -3.91 -23.45 17.22
C ALA A 232 -5.32 -23.84 17.67
N ASP A 233 -5.44 -24.45 18.85
CA ASP A 233 -6.74 -24.84 19.43
C ASP A 233 -7.65 -23.64 19.69
N ARG A 234 -7.09 -22.54 20.24
CA ARG A 234 -7.82 -21.30 20.45
C ARG A 234 -8.25 -20.64 19.13
N LEU A 235 -7.39 -20.68 18.13
CA LEU A 235 -7.73 -20.17 16.81
C LEU A 235 -8.84 -21.00 16.15
N ALA A 236 -8.79 -22.33 16.29
CA ALA A 236 -9.82 -23.22 15.79
C ALA A 236 -11.19 -22.91 16.46
N ALA A 237 -11.22 -22.73 17.79
CA ALA A 237 -12.42 -22.35 18.51
C ALA A 237 -12.99 -21.00 18.05
N LEU A 238 -12.13 -20.01 17.79
CA LEU A 238 -12.57 -18.72 17.22
C LEU A 238 -13.12 -18.87 15.81
N ALA A 239 -12.54 -19.75 15.00
CA ALA A 239 -12.96 -19.97 13.61
C ALA A 239 -14.38 -20.56 13.49
N GLU A 240 -14.87 -21.22 14.54
CA GLU A 240 -16.26 -21.69 14.62
C GLU A 240 -17.26 -20.55 14.82
N THR A 241 -16.79 -19.36 15.21
CA THR A 241 -17.66 -18.20 15.44
C THR A 241 -18.23 -17.68 14.10
N PRO A 242 -19.55 -17.50 13.97
CA PRO A 242 -20.16 -16.99 12.75
C PRO A 242 -19.55 -15.64 12.31
N GLY A 243 -19.14 -15.55 11.06
CA GLY A 243 -18.57 -14.35 10.48
C GLY A 243 -17.05 -14.16 10.68
N PHE A 244 -16.39 -15.04 11.42
CA PHE A 244 -14.93 -14.95 11.68
C PHE A 244 -14.12 -14.81 10.39
N ILE A 245 -14.29 -15.73 9.42
CA ILE A 245 -13.54 -15.73 8.16
C ILE A 245 -13.72 -14.39 7.42
N LYS A 246 -14.95 -13.86 7.40
CA LYS A 246 -15.25 -12.59 6.77
C LYS A 246 -14.57 -11.42 7.46
N THR A 247 -14.56 -11.42 8.79
CA THR A 247 -13.86 -10.40 9.59
C THR A 247 -12.36 -10.45 9.33
N ILE A 248 -11.74 -11.63 9.35
CA ILE A 248 -10.31 -11.80 9.05
C ILE A 248 -9.99 -11.31 7.63
N ARG A 249 -10.82 -11.64 6.65
CA ARG A 249 -10.66 -11.16 5.27
C ARG A 249 -10.73 -9.62 5.21
N THR A 250 -11.70 -9.00 5.87
CA THR A 250 -11.80 -7.53 5.94
C THR A 250 -10.55 -6.92 6.57
N ILE A 251 -10.03 -7.48 7.67
CA ILE A 251 -8.78 -7.01 8.31
C ILE A 251 -7.61 -7.08 7.32
N ILE A 252 -7.45 -8.20 6.60
CA ILE A 252 -6.40 -8.37 5.59
C ILE A 252 -6.51 -7.30 4.51
N LEU A 253 -7.70 -7.07 3.96
CA LEU A 253 -7.93 -6.05 2.93
C LEU A 253 -7.63 -4.63 3.44
N ARG A 254 -7.97 -4.31 4.70
CA ARG A 254 -7.64 -3.02 5.31
C ARG A 254 -6.13 -2.83 5.53
N PHE A 255 -5.39 -3.89 5.86
CA PHE A 255 -3.92 -3.80 5.90
C PHE A 255 -3.30 -3.60 4.52
N ILE A 256 -3.83 -4.24 3.47
CA ILE A 256 -3.39 -3.98 2.10
C ILE A 256 -3.65 -2.52 1.73
N LEU A 257 -4.83 -1.99 2.08
CA LEU A 257 -5.18 -0.59 1.83
C LEU A 257 -4.27 0.39 2.59
N ALA A 258 -3.88 0.05 3.82
CA ALA A 258 -2.97 0.89 4.61
C ALA A 258 -1.59 1.10 3.95
N ARG A 259 -1.14 0.20 3.05
CA ARG A 259 0.07 0.39 2.24
C ARG A 259 -0.04 1.58 1.28
N GLU A 260 -1.26 1.98 0.91
CA GLU A 260 -1.51 3.09 0.00
C GLU A 260 -1.49 4.47 0.69
N THR A 261 -1.52 4.51 2.03
CA THR A 261 -1.63 5.76 2.80
C THR A 261 -0.58 6.81 2.41
N GLU A 262 0.69 6.41 2.25
CA GLU A 262 1.75 7.35 1.84
C GLU A 262 1.59 7.85 0.41
N LYS A 263 1.18 6.98 -0.52
CA LYS A 263 0.94 7.36 -1.92
C LYS A 263 -0.23 8.33 -2.01
N ILE A 264 -1.32 8.04 -1.29
CA ILE A 264 -2.51 8.89 -1.21
C ILE A 264 -2.15 10.24 -0.61
N THR A 265 -1.39 10.25 0.49
CA THR A 265 -0.93 11.48 1.15
C THR A 265 -0.11 12.35 0.19
N ARG A 266 0.86 11.78 -0.52
CA ARG A 266 1.67 12.51 -1.52
C ARG A 266 0.78 13.05 -2.65
N LYS A 267 -0.12 12.24 -3.19
CA LYS A 267 -1.03 12.68 -4.24
C LYS A 267 -1.93 13.83 -3.80
N LEU A 268 -2.42 13.78 -2.56
CA LEU A 268 -3.19 14.88 -1.97
C LEU A 268 -2.36 16.16 -1.87
N GLN A 269 -1.16 16.08 -1.31
CA GLN A 269 -0.29 17.24 -1.07
C GLN A 269 0.28 17.83 -2.36
N ASP A 270 0.70 16.99 -3.30
CA ASP A 270 1.41 17.44 -4.50
C ASP A 270 0.46 17.81 -5.65
N GLU A 271 -0.72 17.18 -5.73
CA GLU A 271 -1.58 17.31 -6.89
C GLU A 271 -2.93 17.95 -6.59
N ILE A 272 -3.62 17.55 -5.50
CA ILE A 272 -5.02 17.95 -5.27
C ILE A 272 -5.09 19.26 -4.51
N ILE A 273 -4.41 19.38 -3.37
CA ILE A 273 -4.43 20.59 -2.53
C ILE A 273 -3.93 21.82 -3.28
N PRO A 274 -2.81 21.78 -4.04
CA PRO A 274 -2.35 22.94 -4.79
C PRO A 274 -3.33 23.40 -5.88
N GLU A 275 -4.04 22.47 -6.54
CA GLU A 275 -5.06 22.83 -7.53
C GLU A 275 -6.31 23.43 -6.88
N MET A 276 -6.75 22.87 -5.75
CA MET A 276 -7.85 23.46 -4.98
C MET A 276 -7.53 24.89 -4.52
N LEU A 277 -6.34 25.15 -4.02
CA LEU A 277 -5.90 26.48 -3.59
C LEU A 277 -5.83 27.48 -4.75
N LYS A 278 -5.43 27.07 -5.95
CA LYS A 278 -5.42 27.91 -7.15
C LYS A 278 -6.82 28.30 -7.62
N LEU A 279 -7.81 27.45 -7.40
CA LEU A 279 -9.20 27.65 -7.82
C LEU A 279 -10.04 28.36 -6.75
N SER A 280 -9.64 28.31 -5.48
CA SER A 280 -10.36 28.91 -4.36
C SER A 280 -10.79 30.37 -4.60
N PRO A 281 -9.94 31.26 -5.15
CA PRO A 281 -10.36 32.66 -5.45
C PRO A 281 -11.38 32.79 -6.61
N LYS A 282 -11.47 31.79 -7.48
CA LYS A 282 -12.41 31.74 -8.60
C LYS A 282 -13.73 31.07 -8.19
N LEU A 283 -13.64 30.08 -7.32
CA LEU A 283 -14.77 29.34 -6.75
C LEU A 283 -15.55 30.22 -5.76
N SER A 284 -14.89 30.96 -4.87
CA SER A 284 -15.53 31.81 -3.89
C SER A 284 -16.32 33.02 -4.50
N LYS A 285 -16.08 33.33 -5.79
CA LYS A 285 -16.84 34.34 -6.52
C LYS A 285 -18.06 33.79 -7.29
N LYS A 286 -18.11 32.48 -7.55
CA LYS A 286 -19.17 31.85 -8.35
C LYS A 286 -19.98 30.82 -7.59
N ILE A 287 -19.40 30.20 -6.56
CA ILE A 287 -20.00 29.13 -5.80
C ILE A 287 -19.84 29.47 -4.33
N ASN A 288 -20.94 29.41 -3.58
CA ASN A 288 -20.89 29.55 -2.13
C ASN A 288 -20.28 28.26 -1.55
N LEU A 289 -18.97 28.26 -1.32
CA LEU A 289 -18.22 27.07 -0.81
C LEU A 289 -18.78 26.52 0.51
N ASN A 290 -19.59 27.32 1.21
CA ASN A 290 -20.25 26.93 2.44
C ASN A 290 -21.51 26.07 2.21
N GLU A 291 -21.95 25.91 0.97
CA GLU A 291 -23.13 25.12 0.58
C GLU A 291 -22.75 23.84 -0.18
N LEU A 292 -21.45 23.59 -0.42
CA LEU A 292 -20.95 22.39 -1.11
C LEU A 292 -20.93 21.18 -0.16
N THR A 293 -21.76 20.19 -0.44
CA THR A 293 -21.70 18.88 0.21
C THR A 293 -20.82 17.89 -0.61
N PRO A 294 -20.21 16.87 -0.01
CA PRO A 294 -19.53 15.81 -0.75
C PRO A 294 -20.43 15.11 -1.80
N GLU A 295 -21.73 15.09 -1.57
CA GLU A 295 -22.73 14.50 -2.47
C GLU A 295 -23.00 15.35 -3.69
N ASP A 296 -22.91 16.67 -3.57
CA ASP A 296 -22.95 17.58 -4.72
C ASP A 296 -21.78 17.35 -5.68
N LEU A 297 -20.72 16.69 -5.21
CA LEU A 297 -19.54 16.31 -5.99
C LEU A 297 -19.58 14.87 -6.53
N THR A 298 -20.40 14.00 -5.94
CA THR A 298 -20.41 12.55 -6.22
C THR A 298 -21.81 11.98 -6.55
N GLY A 299 -22.88 12.75 -6.35
CA GLY A 299 -24.27 12.30 -6.54
C GLY A 299 -24.71 12.24 -8.00
N ASN A 300 -25.72 11.36 -8.28
CA ASN A 300 -26.32 11.21 -9.61
C ASN A 300 -27.14 12.44 -10.09
N GLU A 301 -27.28 13.48 -9.25
CA GLU A 301 -28.02 14.70 -9.55
C GLU A 301 -27.16 15.95 -9.24
N MET A 302 -25.99 16.04 -9.86
CA MET A 302 -25.17 17.26 -9.79
C MET A 302 -25.88 18.44 -10.43
N ASN A 303 -25.79 19.64 -9.81
CA ASN A 303 -26.23 20.87 -10.44
C ASN A 303 -25.59 20.99 -11.84
N PRO A 304 -26.36 21.15 -12.92
CA PRO A 304 -25.85 21.15 -14.30
C PRO A 304 -24.77 22.22 -14.58
N GLU A 305 -24.75 23.32 -13.82
CA GLU A 305 -23.68 24.33 -13.91
C GLU A 305 -22.37 23.85 -13.32
N TRP A 306 -22.43 22.96 -12.34
CA TRP A 306 -21.27 22.35 -11.70
C TRP A 306 -20.77 21.15 -12.48
N GLU A 307 -21.69 20.36 -13.03
CA GLU A 307 -21.36 19.22 -13.87
C GLU A 307 -20.48 19.63 -15.06
N SER A 308 -20.82 20.73 -15.75
CA SER A 308 -20.00 21.26 -16.84
C SER A 308 -18.63 21.79 -16.40
N PHE A 309 -18.51 22.26 -15.14
CA PHE A 309 -17.25 22.79 -14.60
C PHE A 309 -16.32 21.68 -14.08
N PHE A 310 -16.88 20.63 -13.49
CA PHE A 310 -16.11 19.53 -12.91
C PHE A 310 -15.86 18.38 -13.89
N SER A 311 -16.80 18.07 -14.80
CA SER A 311 -16.66 16.96 -15.76
C SER A 311 -15.51 17.15 -16.75
N ASP A 312 -15.24 18.40 -17.15
CA ASP A 312 -14.16 18.74 -18.08
C ASP A 312 -12.85 19.14 -17.40
N SER A 313 -12.85 19.35 -16.07
CA SER A 313 -11.64 19.75 -15.33
C SER A 313 -10.87 18.55 -14.81
N THR A 314 -9.54 18.64 -14.86
CA THR A 314 -8.62 17.65 -14.24
C THR A 314 -8.89 17.50 -12.73
N LEU A 315 -9.36 18.56 -12.07
CA LEU A 315 -9.68 18.58 -10.66
C LEU A 315 -10.95 17.77 -10.35
N GLY A 316 -12.01 17.89 -11.16
CA GLY A 316 -13.24 17.13 -10.94
C GLY A 316 -12.98 15.62 -10.96
N LYS A 317 -12.20 15.13 -11.93
CA LYS A 317 -11.80 13.72 -12.01
C LYS A 317 -10.99 13.27 -10.78
N LYS A 318 -10.12 14.15 -10.27
CA LYS A 318 -9.32 13.86 -9.05
C LYS A 318 -10.19 13.86 -7.78
N MET A 319 -11.23 14.70 -7.71
CA MET A 319 -12.17 14.70 -6.59
C MET A 319 -13.07 13.46 -6.57
N VAL A 320 -13.53 13.01 -7.73
CA VAL A 320 -14.26 11.74 -7.85
C VAL A 320 -13.37 10.58 -7.38
N GLU A 321 -12.13 10.51 -7.85
CA GLU A 321 -11.15 9.51 -7.42
C GLU A 321 -10.90 9.56 -5.90
N PHE A 322 -10.84 10.77 -5.32
CA PHE A 322 -10.71 10.95 -3.87
C PHE A 322 -11.93 10.41 -3.12
N GLY A 323 -13.14 10.71 -3.60
CA GLY A 323 -14.39 10.19 -3.04
C GLY A 323 -14.45 8.65 -3.09
N GLU A 324 -14.03 8.06 -4.22
CA GLU A 324 -13.94 6.60 -4.36
C GLU A 324 -12.96 5.98 -3.36
N LEU A 325 -11.77 6.59 -3.17
CA LEU A 325 -10.80 6.16 -2.17
C LEU A 325 -11.35 6.24 -0.75
N GLN A 326 -12.10 7.29 -0.44
CA GLN A 326 -12.75 7.45 0.86
C GLN A 326 -13.84 6.39 1.10
N GLN A 327 -14.66 6.10 0.09
CA GLN A 327 -15.67 5.04 0.15
C GLN A 327 -15.04 3.64 0.33
N GLU A 328 -13.89 3.39 -0.29
CA GLU A 328 -13.12 2.18 -0.04
C GLU A 328 -12.53 2.10 1.38
N GLY A 329 -12.57 3.20 2.14
CA GLY A 329 -12.04 3.33 3.50
C GLY A 329 -10.54 3.59 3.54
N ALA A 330 -9.96 4.17 2.48
CA ALA A 330 -8.60 4.64 2.47
C ALA A 330 -8.41 5.80 3.46
N ASP A 331 -7.20 5.91 4.01
CA ASP A 331 -6.87 6.95 4.98
C ASP A 331 -6.55 8.28 4.27
N VAL A 332 -7.58 8.96 3.86
CA VAL A 332 -7.48 10.27 3.18
C VAL A 332 -7.22 11.42 4.15
N MET A 333 -7.47 11.21 5.44
CA MET A 333 -7.35 12.25 6.47
C MET A 333 -5.94 12.35 7.06
N HIS A 334 -5.05 11.39 6.76
CA HIS A 334 -3.69 11.36 7.31
C HIS A 334 -2.95 12.68 7.14
N SER A 335 -2.94 13.26 5.94
CA SER A 335 -2.24 14.51 5.65
C SER A 335 -2.72 15.70 6.47
N THR A 336 -4.01 15.73 6.81
CA THR A 336 -4.63 16.80 7.58
C THR A 336 -4.26 16.73 9.06
N PHE A 337 -4.25 15.52 9.64
CA PHE A 337 -4.09 15.34 11.09
C PHE A 337 -2.66 15.07 11.55
N VAL A 338 -1.69 14.88 10.63
CA VAL A 338 -0.27 14.70 10.97
C VAL A 338 0.25 15.79 11.90
N HIS A 339 -0.11 17.05 11.66
CA HIS A 339 0.39 18.20 12.42
C HIS A 339 -0.41 18.49 13.71
N LEU A 340 -1.50 17.77 13.94
CA LEU A 340 -2.41 17.98 15.08
C LEU A 340 -2.21 16.94 16.20
N LYS A 341 -0.98 16.43 16.38
CA LYS A 341 -0.62 15.43 17.41
C LYS A 341 0.22 16.01 18.56
N ASN A 342 0.34 17.35 18.64
CA ASN A 342 1.21 18.01 19.64
C ASN A 342 0.47 18.37 20.95
N PHE A 343 -0.76 17.88 21.16
CA PHE A 343 -1.49 18.10 22.40
C PHE A 343 -0.92 17.28 23.56
N PRO A 344 -0.97 17.79 24.82
CA PRO A 344 -0.51 17.05 26.00
C PRO A 344 -1.13 15.65 26.15
N PHE A 345 -2.34 15.46 25.64
CA PHE A 345 -3.01 14.18 25.58
C PHE A 345 -2.15 13.10 24.91
N PHE A 346 -1.47 13.43 23.80
CA PHE A 346 -0.62 12.50 23.04
C PHE A 346 0.79 12.32 23.62
N HIS A 347 1.12 12.95 24.75
CA HIS A 347 2.35 12.65 25.48
C HIS A 347 2.28 11.30 26.18
N GLU A 348 1.06 10.84 26.55
CA GLU A 348 0.87 9.51 27.12
C GLU A 348 0.61 8.50 25.98
N LEU A 349 1.39 7.40 26.00
CA LEU A 349 1.39 6.38 24.96
C LEU A 349 0.02 5.72 24.81
N SER A 350 -0.62 5.36 25.92
CA SER A 350 -1.93 4.67 25.92
C SER A 350 -3.01 5.44 25.18
N ASN A 351 -2.91 6.77 25.15
CA ASN A 351 -3.93 7.65 24.56
C ASN A 351 -3.91 7.60 23.01
N TRP A 352 -2.80 7.18 22.38
CA TRP A 352 -2.75 7.00 20.93
C TRP A 352 -3.66 5.89 20.43
N LEU A 353 -3.93 4.91 21.28
CA LEU A 353 -4.72 3.73 20.96
C LEU A 353 -6.05 3.69 21.75
N LEU A 354 -6.42 4.79 22.43
CA LEU A 354 -7.67 4.91 23.17
C LEU A 354 -8.84 5.09 22.20
N PRO A 355 -9.92 4.29 22.31
CA PRO A 355 -11.17 4.57 21.59
C PRO A 355 -11.71 5.96 21.93
N PHE A 356 -12.30 6.64 20.97
CA PHE A 356 -12.88 7.96 21.23
C PHE A 356 -14.05 7.83 22.21
N THR A 357 -13.95 8.53 23.34
CA THR A 357 -14.97 8.60 24.37
C THR A 357 -15.00 10.00 24.98
N ILE A 358 -16.17 10.45 25.33
CA ILE A 358 -16.38 11.72 26.05
C ILE A 358 -16.20 11.57 27.55
N GLU A 359 -16.13 10.34 28.05
CA GLU A 359 -15.94 10.00 29.47
C GLU A 359 -14.46 9.99 29.87
N HIS A 360 -13.67 10.91 29.34
CA HIS A 360 -12.24 11.06 29.66
C HIS A 360 -12.01 12.38 30.37
N SER A 361 -11.15 12.41 31.38
CA SER A 361 -10.87 13.59 32.23
C SER A 361 -10.46 14.85 31.47
N TYR A 362 -9.91 14.74 30.26
CA TYR A 362 -9.61 15.89 29.40
C TYR A 362 -10.86 16.65 28.92
N PHE A 363 -12.04 16.04 29.03
CA PHE A 363 -13.32 16.68 28.71
C PHE A 363 -13.95 17.35 29.93
N ASP A 364 -13.65 16.91 31.15
CA ASP A 364 -14.30 17.37 32.39
C ASP A 364 -14.15 18.88 32.62
N ASP A 365 -12.97 19.45 32.34
CA ASP A 365 -12.68 20.88 32.54
C ASP A 365 -13.17 21.77 31.40
N GLN A 366 -13.50 21.22 30.24
CA GLN A 366 -13.80 21.94 29.00
C GLN A 366 -15.26 21.81 28.55
N PHE A 367 -15.96 20.81 29.08
CA PHE A 367 -17.34 20.53 28.74
C PHE A 367 -18.29 21.33 29.64
N THR A 368 -19.04 22.26 29.06
CA THR A 368 -20.16 22.91 29.73
C THR A 368 -21.46 22.20 29.32
N PRO A 369 -22.15 21.48 30.24
CA PRO A 369 -23.36 20.71 29.93
C PRO A 369 -24.48 21.48 29.24
N ASP A 370 -24.46 22.80 29.31
CA ASP A 370 -25.47 23.71 28.78
C ASP A 370 -25.33 24.05 27.31
N ASN A 371 -24.32 23.53 26.61
CA ASN A 371 -24.09 23.81 25.19
C ASN A 371 -24.55 22.65 24.31
N GLU A 372 -25.82 22.71 23.90
CA GLU A 372 -26.46 21.71 23.04
C GLU A 372 -25.66 21.44 21.74
N ALA A 373 -25.10 22.48 21.12
CA ALA A 373 -24.31 22.35 19.90
C ALA A 373 -22.99 21.58 20.11
N GLU A 374 -22.36 21.74 21.28
CA GLU A 374 -21.13 21.02 21.64
C GLU A 374 -21.41 19.53 21.86
N LYS A 375 -22.53 19.21 22.49
CA LYS A 375 -22.98 17.83 22.70
C LYS A 375 -23.35 17.15 21.39
N GLN A 376 -24.11 17.80 20.52
CA GLN A 376 -24.45 17.27 19.20
C GLN A 376 -23.23 16.99 18.35
N MET A 377 -22.24 17.89 18.37
CA MET A 377 -20.97 17.72 17.67
C MET A 377 -20.20 16.48 18.20
N LEU A 378 -20.07 16.34 19.52
CA LEU A 378 -19.40 15.18 20.12
C LEU A 378 -20.10 13.87 19.76
N ASP A 379 -21.44 13.86 19.76
CA ASP A 379 -22.22 12.74 19.30
C ASP A 379 -21.94 12.44 17.81
N SER A 380 -21.94 13.47 16.96
CA SER A 380 -21.60 13.31 15.54
C SER A 380 -20.18 12.81 15.33
N MET A 381 -19.19 13.28 16.09
CA MET A 381 -17.81 12.77 16.05
C MET A 381 -17.70 11.30 16.47
N THR A 382 -18.50 10.87 17.45
CA THR A 382 -18.53 9.47 17.87
C THR A 382 -18.91 8.56 16.71
N PHE A 383 -19.88 8.96 15.90
CA PHE A 383 -20.36 8.20 14.73
C PHE A 383 -19.54 8.42 13.44
N ALA A 384 -18.62 9.40 13.41
CA ALA A 384 -17.80 9.67 12.21
C ALA A 384 -16.91 8.47 11.87
N ALA A 385 -17.31 7.70 10.86
CA ALA A 385 -16.62 6.49 10.40
C ALA A 385 -15.33 6.78 9.61
N PHE A 386 -15.21 7.96 9.02
CA PHE A 386 -14.11 8.37 8.14
C PHE A 386 -12.85 8.86 8.87
N MET A 387 -12.91 9.03 10.20
CA MET A 387 -11.78 9.43 11.04
C MET A 387 -11.44 8.34 12.06
N CYS A 388 -10.15 8.11 12.27
CA CYS A 388 -9.70 7.26 13.37
C CYS A 388 -9.83 7.97 14.73
N ASN A 389 -9.77 7.20 15.83
CA ASN A 389 -10.04 7.73 17.16
C ASN A 389 -9.05 8.83 17.57
N SER A 390 -7.75 8.64 17.30
CA SER A 390 -6.74 9.63 17.60
C SER A 390 -6.91 10.94 16.82
N ASP A 391 -7.47 10.90 15.60
CA ASP A 391 -7.79 12.10 14.82
C ASP A 391 -9.03 12.82 15.37
N LYS A 392 -10.03 12.10 15.87
CA LYS A 392 -11.18 12.68 16.57
C LYS A 392 -10.74 13.50 17.79
N TYR A 393 -9.84 12.95 18.62
CA TYR A 393 -9.26 13.69 19.74
C TYR A 393 -8.51 14.95 19.25
N SER A 394 -7.69 14.83 18.20
CA SER A 394 -6.96 15.97 17.63
C SER A 394 -7.91 17.07 17.14
N LEU A 395 -8.98 16.71 16.45
CA LEU A 395 -9.98 17.64 15.95
C LEU A 395 -10.65 18.37 17.12
N TYR A 396 -11.11 17.64 18.12
CA TYR A 396 -11.74 18.20 19.31
C TYR A 396 -10.82 19.22 20.00
N PHE A 397 -9.58 18.86 20.32
CA PHE A 397 -8.65 19.77 20.98
C PHE A 397 -8.29 20.99 20.13
N SER A 398 -8.18 20.81 18.81
CA SER A 398 -7.96 21.95 17.89
C SER A 398 -9.13 22.94 17.90
N MET A 399 -10.35 22.43 17.95
CA MET A 399 -11.55 23.26 18.01
C MET A 399 -11.66 23.99 19.35
N MET A 400 -11.28 23.36 20.46
CA MET A 400 -11.31 23.99 21.78
C MET A 400 -10.32 25.17 21.91
N GLN A 401 -9.27 25.21 21.09
CA GLN A 401 -8.33 26.34 21.03
C GLN A 401 -8.89 27.56 20.26
N LEU A 402 -9.99 27.39 19.52
CA LEU A 402 -10.59 28.50 18.75
C LEU A 402 -11.38 29.46 19.65
N PRO A 403 -11.47 30.77 19.30
CA PRO A 403 -12.39 31.69 19.92
C PRO A 403 -13.84 31.18 19.85
N LYS A 404 -14.65 31.49 20.88
CA LYS A 404 -16.04 30.98 21.01
C LYS A 404 -16.90 31.17 19.75
N GLU A 405 -16.81 32.31 19.09
CA GLU A 405 -17.59 32.59 17.86
C GLU A 405 -17.16 31.74 16.68
N ALA A 406 -15.84 31.58 16.46
CA ALA A 406 -15.29 30.73 15.41
C ALA A 406 -15.62 29.25 15.68
N ARG A 407 -15.54 28.83 16.93
CA ARG A 407 -15.93 27.49 17.37
C ARG A 407 -17.38 27.20 17.04
N LYS A 408 -18.30 28.10 17.38
CA LYS A 408 -19.73 27.93 17.11
C LYS A 408 -20.05 27.84 15.62
N MET A 409 -19.40 28.66 14.79
CA MET A 409 -19.54 28.57 13.34
C MET A 409 -19.05 27.23 12.79
N MET A 410 -17.89 26.75 13.25
CA MET A 410 -17.31 25.49 12.82
C MET A 410 -18.14 24.29 13.29
N MET A 411 -18.69 24.33 14.52
CA MET A 411 -19.58 23.31 15.05
C MET A 411 -20.87 23.19 14.23
N ASN A 412 -21.51 24.31 13.91
CA ASN A 412 -22.73 24.32 13.10
C ASN A 412 -22.47 23.76 11.67
N GLN A 413 -21.31 24.07 11.09
CA GLN A 413 -20.93 23.58 9.78
C GLN A 413 -20.60 22.09 9.80
N PHE A 414 -19.93 21.62 10.85
CA PHE A 414 -19.63 20.18 11.04
C PHE A 414 -20.90 19.38 11.29
N ASP A 415 -21.84 19.91 12.09
CA ASP A 415 -23.10 19.24 12.42
C ASP A 415 -24.00 19.08 11.17
N SER A 416 -24.12 20.09 10.32
CA SER A 416 -24.88 19.97 9.08
C SER A 416 -24.33 18.91 8.14
N GLN A 417 -23.02 18.87 7.92
CA GLN A 417 -22.36 17.89 7.04
C GLN A 417 -22.39 16.47 7.65
N ALA A 418 -22.08 16.34 8.94
CA ALA A 418 -22.09 15.06 9.63
C ALA A 418 -23.49 14.48 9.72
N THR A 419 -24.50 15.31 9.97
CA THR A 419 -25.91 14.89 10.09
C THR A 419 -26.42 14.34 8.75
N GLU A 420 -26.10 14.96 7.62
CA GLU A 420 -26.48 14.45 6.30
C GLU A 420 -25.81 13.12 5.99
N MET A 421 -24.48 12.99 6.20
CA MET A 421 -23.75 11.73 6.03
C MET A 421 -24.27 10.63 6.97
N ILE A 422 -24.59 10.96 8.21
CA ILE A 422 -25.14 10.00 9.18
C ILE A 422 -26.57 9.59 8.78
N GLN A 423 -27.41 10.50 8.29
CA GLN A 423 -28.76 10.14 7.88
C GLN A 423 -28.77 9.23 6.65
N GLN A 424 -27.92 9.44 5.67
CA GLN A 424 -27.84 8.61 4.46
C GLN A 424 -27.27 7.22 4.73
N ASN A 425 -26.29 7.10 5.63
CA ASN A 425 -25.64 5.83 5.96
C ASN A 425 -26.10 5.23 7.30
N LYS A 426 -27.12 5.82 7.93
CA LYS A 426 -27.54 5.47 9.30
C LYS A 426 -27.89 3.98 9.48
N GLU A 427 -28.58 3.40 8.51
CA GLU A 427 -28.95 1.98 8.58
C GLU A 427 -27.73 1.05 8.44
N GLU A 428 -26.76 1.41 7.60
CA GLU A 428 -25.53 0.64 7.39
C GLU A 428 -24.57 0.77 8.59
N LEU A 429 -24.41 1.98 9.13
CA LEU A 429 -23.56 2.25 10.30
C LEU A 429 -24.14 1.65 11.61
N ILE A 430 -25.47 1.58 11.72
CA ILE A 430 -26.15 0.97 12.87
C ILE A 430 -26.10 -0.56 12.76
N SER A 431 -25.96 -1.12 11.56
CA SER A 431 -25.82 -2.57 11.41
C SER A 431 -24.58 -3.05 12.17
N LYS A 432 -24.68 -4.22 12.81
CA LYS A 432 -23.54 -4.83 13.52
C LYS A 432 -22.31 -4.97 12.62
N ARG A 433 -22.52 -5.20 11.34
CA ARG A 433 -21.47 -5.35 10.33
C ARG A 433 -20.82 -4.01 9.98
N GLY A 434 -21.59 -2.97 9.68
CA GLY A 434 -21.05 -1.64 9.38
C GLY A 434 -20.23 -1.10 10.55
N LYS A 435 -20.68 -1.32 11.78
CA LYS A 435 -19.94 -0.98 12.99
C LYS A 435 -18.61 -1.72 13.08
N GLN A 436 -18.58 -3.02 12.78
CA GLN A 436 -17.37 -3.83 12.83
C GLN A 436 -16.33 -3.39 11.77
N ASP A 437 -16.77 -3.17 10.53
CA ASP A 437 -15.90 -2.72 9.43
C ASP A 437 -15.31 -1.31 9.71
N THR A 438 -16.07 -0.43 10.34
CA THR A 438 -15.62 0.90 10.80
C THR A 438 -14.54 0.77 11.87
N ILE A 439 -14.76 -0.04 12.90
CA ILE A 439 -13.78 -0.26 13.98
C ILE A 439 -12.47 -0.83 13.42
N ILE A 440 -12.54 -1.80 12.48
CA ILE A 440 -11.36 -2.36 11.82
C ILE A 440 -10.56 -1.25 11.15
N GLY A 441 -11.22 -0.40 10.35
CA GLY A 441 -10.58 0.71 9.66
C GLY A 441 -9.94 1.71 10.63
N GLN A 442 -10.70 2.15 11.63
CA GLN A 442 -10.25 3.14 12.62
C GLN A 442 -9.06 2.63 13.43
N TYR A 443 -9.10 1.39 13.92
CA TYR A 443 -8.00 0.88 14.73
C TYR A 443 -6.72 0.67 13.91
N ILE A 444 -6.81 0.20 12.66
CA ILE A 444 -5.64 0.09 11.77
C ILE A 444 -5.07 1.47 11.46
N GLN A 445 -5.90 2.50 11.28
CA GLN A 445 -5.45 3.88 11.11
C GLN A 445 -4.81 4.43 12.39
N ASP A 446 -5.37 4.17 13.58
CA ASP A 446 -4.75 4.55 14.86
C ASP A 446 -3.38 3.89 15.05
N LEU A 447 -3.24 2.60 14.71
CA LEU A 447 -1.95 1.91 14.69
C LEU A 447 -0.97 2.58 13.70
N TYR A 448 -1.45 2.95 12.50
CA TYR A 448 -0.60 3.66 11.53
C TYR A 448 -0.13 5.01 12.07
N ARG A 449 -1.03 5.81 12.69
CA ARG A 449 -0.66 7.06 13.37
C ARG A 449 0.39 6.82 14.45
N PHE A 450 0.17 5.81 15.30
CA PHE A 450 1.09 5.47 16.39
C PHE A 450 2.49 5.14 15.86
N PHE A 451 2.61 4.20 14.94
CA PHE A 451 3.92 3.76 14.42
C PHE A 451 4.64 4.81 13.56
N LYS A 452 3.95 5.81 13.03
CA LYS A 452 4.55 6.86 12.20
C LYS A 452 4.76 8.19 12.93
N LEU A 453 3.91 8.53 13.89
CA LEU A 453 3.84 9.88 14.45
C LEU A 453 4.11 9.97 15.95
N TYR A 454 4.02 8.86 16.70
CA TYR A 454 4.36 8.87 18.12
C TYR A 454 5.81 9.34 18.32
N PRO A 455 6.10 10.29 19.24
CA PRO A 455 7.46 10.82 19.41
C PRO A 455 8.52 9.76 19.66
N GLY A 456 8.16 8.68 20.37
CA GLY A 456 9.01 7.52 20.62
C GLY A 456 8.81 6.36 19.64
N HIS A 457 8.25 6.58 18.44
CA HIS A 457 7.94 5.52 17.49
C HIS A 457 9.14 4.67 17.06
N LEU A 458 10.35 5.23 17.09
CA LEU A 458 11.59 4.52 16.77
C LEU A 458 11.95 3.42 17.79
N ASP A 459 11.32 3.44 18.95
CA ASP A 459 11.50 2.40 19.98
C ASP A 459 10.67 1.13 19.67
N PHE A 460 9.79 1.19 18.68
CA PHE A 460 8.90 0.12 18.29
C PHE A 460 9.22 -0.41 16.90
N THR A 461 8.94 -1.69 16.68
CA THR A 461 9.00 -2.25 15.32
C THR A 461 7.76 -1.82 14.53
N ASP A 462 7.96 -0.99 13.50
CA ASP A 462 6.87 -0.53 12.65
C ASP A 462 6.30 -1.70 11.83
N ILE A 463 5.11 -2.15 12.19
CA ILE A 463 4.43 -3.28 11.52
C ILE A 463 4.13 -3.00 10.04
N PHE A 464 3.95 -1.73 9.65
CA PHE A 464 3.64 -1.35 8.27
C PHE A 464 4.85 -1.39 7.34
N THR A 465 6.06 -1.64 7.87
CA THR A 465 7.24 -1.96 7.05
C THR A 465 7.31 -3.44 6.67
N MET A 466 6.49 -4.28 7.29
CA MET A 466 6.41 -5.70 6.99
C MET A 466 5.45 -5.96 5.82
N PRO A 467 5.64 -7.04 5.03
CA PRO A 467 4.72 -7.40 3.95
C PRO A 467 3.27 -7.64 4.39
N LEU A 468 3.05 -8.12 5.62
CA LEU A 468 1.74 -8.45 6.21
C LEU A 468 0.86 -9.32 5.29
N ASP A 469 1.49 -10.29 4.65
CA ASP A 469 0.86 -11.29 3.79
C ASP A 469 0.21 -12.42 4.64
N PHE A 470 -0.76 -12.03 5.46
CA PHE A 470 -1.44 -12.92 6.43
C PHE A 470 -2.02 -14.18 5.80
N HIS A 471 -2.44 -14.12 4.53
CA HIS A 471 -2.96 -15.27 3.78
C HIS A 471 -1.91 -16.39 3.59
N ASN A 472 -0.62 -16.08 3.72
CA ASN A 472 0.47 -17.04 3.64
C ASN A 472 0.80 -17.72 4.98
N LEU A 473 0.21 -17.26 6.10
CA LEU A 473 0.44 -17.87 7.40
C LEU A 473 -0.09 -19.31 7.46
N ALA A 474 0.81 -20.25 7.75
CA ALA A 474 0.46 -21.67 7.80
C ALA A 474 -0.71 -21.96 8.77
N ILE A 475 -0.76 -21.26 9.91
CA ILE A 475 -1.80 -21.41 10.91
C ILE A 475 -3.17 -20.88 10.46
N LEU A 476 -3.21 -19.91 9.51
CA LEU A 476 -4.45 -19.34 8.97
C LEU A 476 -4.95 -20.06 7.72
N ARG A 477 -4.08 -20.81 7.02
CA ARG A 477 -4.46 -21.50 5.79
C ARG A 477 -5.73 -22.35 5.89
N PRO A 478 -6.00 -23.11 6.96
CA PRO A 478 -7.23 -23.89 7.05
C PRO A 478 -8.51 -23.05 6.95
N TYR A 479 -8.45 -21.78 7.26
CA TYR A 479 -9.60 -20.88 7.37
C TYR A 479 -9.77 -19.90 6.22
N ILE A 480 -8.69 -19.56 5.49
CA ILE A 480 -8.70 -18.52 4.45
C ILE A 480 -8.17 -19.00 3.10
N SER A 481 -7.94 -20.30 2.93
CA SER A 481 -7.49 -20.91 1.65
C SER A 481 -8.64 -21.29 0.72
N ASP A 482 -9.87 -21.02 1.09
CA ASP A 482 -11.01 -21.24 0.20
C ASP A 482 -10.92 -20.33 -1.04
N LYS A 483 -11.49 -20.81 -2.16
CA LYS A 483 -11.42 -20.14 -3.46
C LYS A 483 -11.94 -18.69 -3.39
N GLU A 484 -13.04 -18.48 -2.66
CA GLU A 484 -13.66 -17.15 -2.55
C GLU A 484 -12.73 -16.15 -1.84
N SER A 485 -12.20 -16.54 -0.68
CA SER A 485 -11.32 -15.67 0.12
C SER A 485 -10.04 -15.33 -0.63
N LEU A 486 -9.37 -16.31 -1.23
CA LEU A 486 -8.15 -16.09 -2.00
C LEU A 486 -8.41 -15.25 -3.25
N THR A 487 -9.51 -15.48 -3.97
CA THR A 487 -9.87 -14.67 -5.14
C THR A 487 -10.09 -13.21 -4.75
N ASN A 488 -10.86 -12.95 -3.68
CA ASN A 488 -11.12 -11.59 -3.21
C ASN A 488 -9.83 -10.86 -2.81
N ILE A 489 -8.90 -11.54 -2.12
CA ILE A 489 -7.61 -10.95 -1.73
C ILE A 489 -6.75 -10.67 -2.97
N ALA A 490 -6.64 -11.63 -3.89
CA ALA A 490 -5.84 -11.47 -5.12
C ALA A 490 -6.38 -10.36 -6.02
N GLU A 491 -7.69 -10.27 -6.19
CA GLU A 491 -8.32 -9.19 -6.96
C GLU A 491 -8.14 -7.82 -6.31
N TYR A 492 -8.10 -7.77 -4.99
CA TYR A 492 -7.81 -6.54 -4.28
C TYR A 492 -6.36 -6.09 -4.50
N TYR A 493 -5.39 -7.01 -4.40
CA TYR A 493 -4.00 -6.75 -4.77
C TYR A 493 -3.88 -6.26 -6.22
N LEU A 494 -4.57 -6.94 -7.15
CA LEU A 494 -4.58 -6.58 -8.57
C LEU A 494 -5.09 -5.15 -8.80
N ARG A 495 -6.21 -4.77 -8.16
CA ARG A 495 -6.78 -3.41 -8.24
C ARG A 495 -5.83 -2.34 -7.71
N LYS A 496 -5.01 -2.67 -6.71
CA LYS A 496 -4.01 -1.76 -6.12
C LYS A 496 -2.64 -1.84 -6.82
N ASN A 497 -2.54 -2.54 -7.95
CA ASN A 497 -1.31 -2.73 -8.75
C ASN A 497 -0.17 -3.46 -8.01
N TYR A 498 -0.49 -4.28 -7.02
CA TYR A 498 0.44 -5.21 -6.37
C TYR A 498 0.47 -6.53 -7.15
N PHE A 499 1.06 -6.48 -8.36
CA PHE A 499 0.98 -7.59 -9.31
C PHE A 499 1.67 -8.86 -8.83
N SER A 500 2.80 -8.74 -8.14
CA SER A 500 3.56 -9.88 -7.59
C SER A 500 2.78 -10.62 -6.49
N ASP A 501 2.17 -9.84 -5.55
CA ASP A 501 1.33 -10.41 -4.48
C ASP A 501 0.10 -11.12 -5.10
N ALA A 502 -0.58 -10.47 -6.05
CA ALA A 502 -1.72 -11.03 -6.75
C ALA A 502 -1.36 -12.31 -7.51
N LEU A 503 -0.24 -12.29 -8.26
CA LEU A 503 0.26 -13.43 -9.04
C LEU A 503 0.54 -14.64 -8.18
N THR A 504 1.11 -14.45 -7.00
CA THR A 504 1.38 -15.54 -6.06
C THR A 504 0.09 -16.28 -5.69
N ILE A 505 -0.98 -15.56 -5.38
CA ILE A 505 -2.27 -16.14 -5.03
C ILE A 505 -2.96 -16.76 -6.26
N PHE A 506 -2.94 -16.08 -7.41
CA PHE A 506 -3.53 -16.64 -8.63
C PHE A 506 -2.85 -17.93 -9.06
N ASN A 507 -1.51 -18.02 -8.93
CA ASN A 507 -0.78 -19.28 -9.18
C ASN A 507 -1.13 -20.39 -8.18
N GLN A 508 -1.47 -20.05 -6.94
CA GLN A 508 -1.97 -21.01 -5.97
C GLN A 508 -3.36 -21.52 -6.39
N LEU A 509 -4.26 -20.62 -6.79
CA LEU A 509 -5.60 -20.96 -7.27
C LEU A 509 -5.55 -21.83 -8.54
N ALA A 510 -4.63 -21.54 -9.45
CA ALA A 510 -4.48 -22.29 -10.71
C ALA A 510 -4.09 -23.75 -10.52
N LYS A 511 -3.54 -24.14 -9.36
CA LYS A 511 -3.26 -25.56 -9.04
C LYS A 511 -4.53 -26.39 -8.84
N THR A 512 -5.61 -25.76 -8.43
CA THR A 512 -6.90 -26.41 -8.13
C THR A 512 -7.99 -26.08 -9.15
N ASP A 513 -7.84 -24.99 -9.89
CA ASP A 513 -8.82 -24.45 -10.86
C ASP A 513 -8.13 -24.21 -12.21
N GLN A 514 -7.87 -25.32 -12.92
CA GLN A 514 -7.19 -25.28 -14.23
C GLN A 514 -8.11 -24.90 -15.40
N ASP A 515 -9.41 -24.93 -15.19
CA ASP A 515 -10.43 -24.72 -16.23
C ASP A 515 -10.97 -23.29 -16.28
N SER A 516 -10.44 -22.37 -15.50
CA SER A 516 -10.88 -20.97 -15.45
C SER A 516 -10.07 -20.08 -16.40
N ASP A 517 -10.63 -19.73 -17.56
CA ASP A 517 -10.04 -18.79 -18.51
C ASP A 517 -9.76 -17.43 -17.86
N ILE A 518 -10.69 -16.93 -17.01
CA ILE A 518 -10.56 -15.66 -16.29
C ILE A 518 -9.34 -15.67 -15.36
N LEU A 519 -9.06 -16.80 -14.71
CA LEU A 519 -7.91 -16.91 -13.81
C LEU A 519 -6.60 -16.77 -14.60
N PHE A 520 -6.48 -17.48 -15.74
CA PHE A 520 -5.28 -17.37 -16.59
C PHE A 520 -5.15 -16.01 -17.27
N GLN A 521 -6.26 -15.32 -17.56
CA GLN A 521 -6.24 -13.92 -18.01
C GLN A 521 -5.58 -13.02 -16.94
N LYS A 522 -5.94 -13.17 -15.67
CA LYS A 522 -5.39 -12.39 -14.56
C LYS A 522 -3.92 -12.72 -14.31
N ILE A 523 -3.53 -14.00 -14.39
CA ILE A 523 -2.13 -14.44 -14.31
C ILE A 523 -1.31 -13.79 -15.44
N GLY A 524 -1.79 -13.88 -16.68
CA GLY A 524 -1.14 -13.26 -17.83
C GLY A 524 -0.99 -11.76 -17.67
N TYR A 525 -2.02 -11.09 -17.16
CA TYR A 525 -1.98 -9.64 -16.93
C TYR A 525 -0.94 -9.26 -15.86
N CYS A 526 -0.91 -9.95 -14.72
CA CYS A 526 0.09 -9.70 -13.69
C CYS A 526 1.51 -9.88 -14.22
N LYS A 527 1.79 -10.99 -14.93
CA LYS A 527 3.09 -11.26 -15.54
C LYS A 527 3.48 -10.20 -16.56
N GLN A 528 2.52 -9.75 -17.39
CA GLN A 528 2.76 -8.68 -18.36
C GLN A 528 3.15 -7.37 -17.68
N MET A 529 2.48 -7.01 -16.59
CA MET A 529 2.77 -5.77 -15.83
C MET A 529 4.11 -5.85 -15.09
N GLU A 530 4.58 -7.03 -14.75
CA GLU A 530 5.94 -7.27 -14.19
C GLU A 530 7.04 -7.35 -15.26
N GLY A 531 6.66 -7.31 -16.56
CA GLY A 531 7.61 -7.37 -17.66
C GLY A 531 7.94 -8.80 -18.13
N ASP A 532 7.39 -9.84 -17.51
CA ASP A 532 7.53 -11.22 -17.98
C ASP A 532 6.59 -11.48 -19.17
N LEU A 533 6.99 -10.98 -20.33
CA LEU A 533 6.19 -11.11 -21.56
C LEU A 533 6.04 -12.57 -22.03
N LYS A 534 7.04 -13.42 -21.80
CA LYS A 534 6.97 -14.84 -22.18
C LYS A 534 5.99 -15.60 -21.30
N GLY A 535 6.12 -15.46 -19.99
CA GLY A 535 5.19 -16.09 -19.07
C GLY A 535 3.77 -15.51 -19.18
N ALA A 536 3.62 -14.23 -19.54
CA ALA A 536 2.32 -13.64 -19.85
C ALA A 536 1.68 -14.28 -21.08
N LEU A 537 2.46 -14.44 -22.14
CA LEU A 537 2.02 -15.10 -23.37
C LEU A 537 1.57 -16.54 -23.11
N GLU A 538 2.33 -17.32 -22.35
CA GLU A 538 1.95 -18.70 -21.97
C GLU A 538 0.60 -18.73 -21.25
N ALA A 539 0.39 -17.84 -20.28
CA ALA A 539 -0.86 -17.76 -19.54
C ALA A 539 -2.04 -17.33 -20.43
N TYR A 540 -1.83 -16.36 -21.32
CA TYR A 540 -2.87 -15.94 -22.25
C TYR A 540 -3.21 -17.00 -23.30
N LEU A 541 -2.22 -17.76 -23.79
CA LEU A 541 -2.47 -18.90 -24.69
C LEU A 541 -3.26 -19.99 -23.98
N HIS A 542 -2.99 -20.23 -22.71
CA HIS A 542 -3.80 -21.17 -21.91
C HIS A 542 -5.25 -20.67 -21.76
N ALA A 543 -5.45 -19.36 -21.49
CA ALA A 543 -6.78 -18.76 -21.44
C ALA A 543 -7.50 -18.85 -22.79
N ASP A 544 -6.78 -18.70 -23.91
CA ASP A 544 -7.34 -18.82 -25.27
C ASP A 544 -7.75 -20.27 -25.63
N LEU A 545 -7.05 -21.26 -25.11
CA LEU A 545 -7.45 -22.66 -25.24
C LEU A 545 -8.77 -22.96 -24.53
N LEU A 546 -9.01 -22.32 -23.38
CA LEU A 546 -10.24 -22.48 -22.60
C LEU A 546 -11.42 -21.68 -23.19
N ASN A 547 -11.14 -20.49 -23.70
CA ASN A 547 -12.14 -19.57 -24.26
C ASN A 547 -11.58 -18.84 -25.49
N SER A 548 -11.75 -19.46 -26.65
CA SER A 548 -11.20 -18.99 -27.92
C SER A 548 -11.87 -17.74 -28.50
N GLU A 549 -12.98 -17.28 -27.92
CA GLU A 549 -13.74 -16.11 -28.40
C GLU A 549 -13.46 -14.84 -27.60
N SER A 550 -12.63 -14.91 -26.57
CA SER A 550 -12.27 -13.76 -25.75
C SER A 550 -11.46 -12.74 -26.54
N LYS A 551 -12.14 -11.70 -27.03
CA LYS A 551 -11.51 -10.58 -27.77
C LYS A 551 -10.36 -9.94 -26.98
N TRP A 552 -10.51 -9.83 -25.67
CA TRP A 552 -9.50 -9.25 -24.80
C TRP A 552 -8.23 -10.10 -24.80
N VAL A 553 -8.35 -11.42 -24.64
CA VAL A 553 -7.21 -12.37 -24.62
C VAL A 553 -6.50 -12.36 -25.97
N ILE A 554 -7.22 -12.49 -27.08
CA ILE A 554 -6.65 -12.49 -28.43
C ILE A 554 -5.83 -11.24 -28.68
N ARG A 555 -6.32 -10.06 -28.27
CA ARG A 555 -5.59 -8.80 -28.38
C ARG A 555 -4.33 -8.78 -27.52
N ARG A 556 -4.37 -9.35 -26.31
CA ARG A 556 -3.22 -9.42 -25.39
C ARG A 556 -2.14 -10.35 -25.94
N ILE A 557 -2.50 -11.52 -26.49
CA ILE A 557 -1.59 -12.44 -27.15
C ILE A 557 -0.88 -11.75 -28.31
N ALA A 558 -1.63 -11.10 -29.18
CA ALA A 558 -1.06 -10.35 -30.30
C ALA A 558 -0.07 -9.27 -29.84
N GLY A 559 -0.42 -8.54 -28.78
CA GLY A 559 0.45 -7.53 -28.18
C GLY A 559 1.74 -8.12 -27.61
N CYS A 560 1.66 -9.26 -26.91
CA CYS A 560 2.82 -9.96 -26.39
C CYS A 560 3.76 -10.44 -27.50
N TYR A 561 3.22 -11.08 -28.56
CA TYR A 561 4.03 -11.52 -29.71
C TYR A 561 4.75 -10.34 -30.35
N ARG A 562 4.06 -9.21 -30.57
CA ARG A 562 4.67 -8.02 -31.15
C ARG A 562 5.79 -7.47 -30.26
N SER A 563 5.56 -7.39 -28.93
CA SER A 563 6.58 -6.94 -27.98
C SER A 563 7.79 -7.89 -27.94
N LEU A 564 7.58 -9.17 -28.20
CA LEU A 564 8.62 -10.19 -28.33
C LEU A 564 9.31 -10.18 -29.72
N LYS A 565 9.00 -9.22 -30.58
CA LYS A 565 9.55 -9.11 -31.96
C LYS A 565 9.19 -10.32 -32.85
N GLN A 566 7.98 -10.79 -32.73
CA GLN A 566 7.41 -11.88 -33.53
C GLN A 566 6.17 -11.37 -34.29
N PRO A 567 6.33 -10.48 -35.27
CA PRO A 567 5.23 -9.79 -35.95
C PRO A 567 4.35 -10.74 -36.79
N GLU A 568 4.88 -11.87 -37.30
CA GLU A 568 4.10 -12.87 -38.03
C GLU A 568 3.05 -13.52 -37.15
N GLU A 569 3.41 -13.92 -35.92
CA GLU A 569 2.48 -14.52 -34.97
C GLU A 569 1.49 -13.46 -34.45
N ALA A 570 1.98 -12.25 -34.16
CA ALA A 570 1.12 -11.14 -33.78
C ALA A 570 0.03 -10.85 -34.81
N LEU A 571 0.41 -10.88 -36.11
CA LEU A 571 -0.49 -10.63 -37.24
C LEU A 571 -1.63 -11.68 -37.31
N LYS A 572 -1.33 -12.96 -37.06
CA LYS A 572 -2.35 -14.03 -37.02
C LYS A 572 -3.42 -13.73 -35.98
N TYR A 573 -3.03 -13.35 -34.78
CA TYR A 573 -3.95 -13.03 -33.69
C TYR A 573 -4.67 -11.69 -33.89
N TYR A 574 -4.03 -10.66 -34.46
CA TYR A 574 -4.71 -9.42 -34.80
C TYR A 574 -5.76 -9.62 -35.91
N ARG A 575 -5.50 -10.45 -36.90
CA ARG A 575 -6.51 -10.80 -37.94
C ARG A 575 -7.67 -11.60 -37.35
N ARG A 576 -7.40 -12.51 -36.41
CA ARG A 576 -8.45 -13.21 -35.69
C ARG A 576 -9.31 -12.25 -34.86
N TYR A 577 -8.69 -11.25 -34.23
CA TYR A 577 -9.43 -10.19 -33.54
C TYR A 577 -10.26 -9.34 -34.50
N GLU A 578 -9.70 -8.95 -35.63
CA GLU A 578 -10.40 -8.19 -36.69
C GLU A 578 -11.66 -8.92 -37.15
N ALA A 579 -11.61 -10.23 -37.34
CA ALA A 579 -12.75 -11.04 -37.73
C ALA A 579 -13.90 -10.98 -36.69
N LEU A 580 -13.55 -10.89 -35.39
CA LEU A 580 -14.52 -10.79 -34.29
C LEU A 580 -15.01 -9.35 -34.04
N ASN A 581 -14.25 -8.34 -34.49
CA ASN A 581 -14.55 -6.92 -34.31
C ASN A 581 -14.00 -6.07 -35.47
N PRO A 582 -14.67 -6.07 -36.63
CA PRO A 582 -14.18 -5.42 -37.87
C PRO A 582 -14.04 -3.90 -37.78
N ASP A 583 -14.80 -3.25 -36.88
CA ASP A 583 -14.87 -1.79 -36.78
C ASP A 583 -13.80 -1.19 -35.86
N ASN A 584 -12.95 -2.04 -35.26
CA ASN A 584 -11.93 -1.56 -34.35
C ASN A 584 -10.70 -1.01 -35.08
N LEU A 585 -10.68 0.31 -35.27
CA LEU A 585 -9.59 1.00 -35.97
C LEU A 585 -8.23 0.88 -35.27
N SER A 586 -8.22 0.71 -33.94
CA SER A 586 -6.95 0.55 -33.20
C SER A 586 -6.23 -0.77 -33.56
N VAL A 587 -6.99 -1.80 -33.94
CA VAL A 587 -6.42 -3.06 -34.40
C VAL A 587 -5.89 -2.95 -35.82
N GLN A 588 -6.55 -2.17 -36.70
CA GLN A 588 -6.03 -1.85 -38.03
C GLN A 588 -4.65 -1.17 -37.94
N ILE A 589 -4.46 -0.24 -37.01
CA ILE A 589 -3.16 0.38 -36.73
C ILE A 589 -2.14 -0.70 -36.32
N SER A 590 -2.53 -1.62 -35.45
CA SER A 590 -1.65 -2.69 -34.96
C SER A 590 -1.24 -3.66 -36.07
N ILE A 591 -2.19 -4.04 -36.95
CA ILE A 591 -1.96 -4.86 -38.16
C ILE A 591 -0.98 -4.12 -39.09
N GLY A 592 -1.23 -2.83 -39.35
CA GLY A 592 -0.35 -2.01 -40.16
C GLY A 592 1.07 -1.95 -39.62
N HIS A 593 1.25 -1.83 -38.31
CA HIS A 593 2.58 -1.88 -37.69
C HIS A 593 3.25 -3.26 -37.81
N CYS A 594 2.50 -4.36 -37.73
CA CYS A 594 3.07 -5.68 -37.96
C CYS A 594 3.57 -5.81 -39.41
N HIS A 595 2.80 -5.36 -40.40
CA HIS A 595 3.24 -5.32 -41.80
C HIS A 595 4.45 -4.42 -42.00
N LEU A 596 4.54 -3.28 -41.30
CA LEU A 596 5.70 -2.40 -41.33
C LEU A 596 6.96 -3.11 -40.78
N GLU A 597 6.85 -3.80 -39.66
CA GLU A 597 7.94 -4.58 -39.06
C GLU A 597 8.38 -5.74 -39.97
N LEU A 598 7.46 -6.30 -40.76
CA LEU A 598 7.70 -7.33 -41.78
C LEU A 598 8.22 -6.74 -43.11
N LYS A 599 8.38 -5.42 -43.19
CA LYS A 599 8.74 -4.69 -44.42
C LYS A 599 7.73 -4.81 -45.58
N ASP A 600 6.50 -5.19 -45.25
CA ASP A 600 5.38 -5.26 -46.21
C ASP A 600 4.66 -3.91 -46.25
N TYR A 601 5.35 -2.90 -46.74
CA TYR A 601 4.94 -1.50 -46.68
C TYR A 601 3.63 -1.22 -47.42
N ASN A 602 3.32 -1.98 -48.49
CA ASN A 602 2.09 -1.78 -49.25
C ASN A 602 0.84 -2.24 -48.45
N GLU A 603 0.92 -3.37 -47.78
CA GLU A 603 -0.18 -3.84 -46.91
C GLU A 603 -0.29 -2.95 -45.69
N ALA A 604 0.84 -2.49 -45.11
CA ALA A 604 0.82 -1.52 -44.02
C ALA A 604 0.08 -0.23 -44.41
N LEU A 605 0.37 0.32 -45.61
CA LEU A 605 -0.32 1.50 -46.14
C LEU A 605 -1.85 1.29 -46.27
N LYS A 606 -2.29 0.13 -46.75
CA LYS A 606 -3.72 -0.16 -46.86
C LYS A 606 -4.42 -0.06 -45.49
N CYS A 607 -3.80 -0.64 -44.47
CA CYS A 607 -4.33 -0.60 -43.09
C CYS A 607 -4.40 0.84 -42.56
N PHE A 608 -3.30 1.61 -42.72
CA PHE A 608 -3.25 2.98 -42.22
C PHE A 608 -4.17 3.93 -42.98
N PHE A 609 -4.33 3.78 -44.29
CA PHE A 609 -5.29 4.55 -45.07
C PHE A 609 -6.73 4.23 -44.71
N LYS A 610 -7.06 2.98 -44.42
CA LYS A 610 -8.37 2.61 -43.90
C LYS A 610 -8.69 3.39 -42.63
N VAL A 611 -7.72 3.53 -41.72
CA VAL A 611 -7.89 4.29 -40.48
C VAL A 611 -8.03 5.79 -40.75
N ASP A 612 -7.20 6.39 -41.60
CA ASP A 612 -7.23 7.81 -41.95
C ASP A 612 -8.55 8.20 -42.65
N TYR A 613 -9.11 7.28 -43.46
CA TYR A 613 -10.35 7.49 -44.14
C TYR A 613 -11.59 7.41 -43.22
N LEU A 614 -11.58 6.46 -42.26
CA LEU A 614 -12.73 6.21 -41.37
C LEU A 614 -12.71 7.15 -40.15
N ASP A 615 -11.55 7.60 -39.72
CA ASP A 615 -11.39 8.52 -38.59
C ASP A 615 -10.49 9.70 -38.98
N ASN A 616 -11.06 10.62 -39.75
CA ASN A 616 -10.35 11.81 -40.24
C ASN A 616 -9.97 12.83 -39.14
N LYS A 617 -10.46 12.65 -37.91
CA LYS A 617 -10.09 13.47 -36.73
C LYS A 617 -8.89 12.89 -35.99
N SER A 618 -8.55 11.63 -36.22
CA SER A 618 -7.43 10.96 -35.53
C SER A 618 -6.14 11.09 -36.34
N HIS A 619 -5.14 11.71 -35.77
CA HIS A 619 -3.83 11.87 -36.40
C HIS A 619 -2.92 10.64 -36.25
N LYS A 620 -3.43 9.54 -35.65
CA LYS A 620 -2.63 8.34 -35.32
C LYS A 620 -2.06 7.61 -36.54
N ALA A 621 -2.74 7.69 -37.68
CA ALA A 621 -2.32 7.05 -38.93
C ALA A 621 -1.32 7.88 -39.75
N TRP A 622 -1.21 9.21 -39.53
CA TRP A 622 -0.42 10.09 -40.42
C TRP A 622 1.06 9.77 -40.41
N ARG A 623 1.69 9.60 -39.24
CA ARG A 623 3.11 9.25 -39.15
C ARG A 623 3.46 7.94 -39.85
N PRO A 624 2.78 6.82 -39.61
CA PRO A 624 3.04 5.59 -40.31
C PRO A 624 2.72 5.67 -41.82
N ILE A 625 1.69 6.43 -42.25
CA ILE A 625 1.42 6.66 -43.67
C ILE A 625 2.61 7.42 -44.33
N ALA A 626 3.05 8.51 -43.70
CA ALA A 626 4.15 9.30 -44.21
C ALA A 626 5.42 8.47 -44.38
N TRP A 627 5.80 7.70 -43.34
CA TRP A 627 7.00 6.87 -43.36
C TRP A 627 6.89 5.71 -44.37
N CYS A 628 5.80 4.96 -44.38
CA CYS A 628 5.59 3.89 -45.38
C CYS A 628 5.53 4.44 -46.79
N SER A 629 4.99 5.64 -47.03
CA SER A 629 5.00 6.29 -48.34
C SER A 629 6.41 6.63 -48.77
N PHE A 630 7.27 7.10 -47.84
CA PHE A 630 8.70 7.31 -48.13
C PHE A 630 9.38 6.00 -48.53
N LEU A 631 9.21 4.93 -47.72
CA LEU A 631 9.83 3.61 -47.98
C LEU A 631 9.34 2.94 -49.28
N THR A 632 8.17 3.34 -49.80
CA THR A 632 7.61 2.83 -51.05
C THR A 632 7.88 3.76 -52.26
N GLY A 633 8.73 4.79 -52.12
CA GLY A 633 9.06 5.73 -53.17
C GLY A 633 7.97 6.74 -53.53
N LYS A 634 6.90 6.82 -52.74
CA LYS A 634 5.78 7.77 -52.93
C LYS A 634 6.08 9.10 -52.22
N TYR A 635 7.18 9.75 -52.60
CA TYR A 635 7.73 10.88 -51.83
C TYR A 635 6.81 12.09 -51.77
N ASP A 636 6.04 12.41 -52.83
CA ASP A 636 5.06 13.50 -52.79
C ASP A 636 3.91 13.22 -51.79
N GLN A 637 3.50 11.96 -51.67
CA GLN A 637 2.51 11.55 -50.68
C GLN A 637 3.09 11.68 -49.25
N ALA A 638 4.33 11.23 -49.05
CA ALA A 638 5.03 11.38 -47.77
C ALA A 638 5.13 12.86 -47.38
N ARG A 639 5.56 13.72 -48.32
CA ARG A 639 5.63 15.20 -48.13
C ARG A 639 4.28 15.76 -47.66
N ASN A 640 3.17 15.38 -48.29
CA ASN A 640 1.85 15.88 -47.94
C ASN A 640 1.44 15.49 -46.53
N TYR A 641 1.73 14.25 -46.09
CA TYR A 641 1.43 13.82 -44.73
C TYR A 641 2.40 14.45 -43.73
N TYR A 642 3.69 14.58 -44.01
CA TYR A 642 4.60 15.31 -43.13
C TYR A 642 4.18 16.77 -42.97
N LYS A 643 3.68 17.44 -43.99
CA LYS A 643 3.14 18.80 -43.88
C LYS A 643 1.99 18.85 -42.87
N LYS A 644 1.02 17.93 -42.95
CA LYS A 644 -0.09 17.83 -41.97
C LYS A 644 0.46 17.60 -40.56
N ILE A 645 1.48 16.78 -40.38
CA ILE A 645 2.07 16.47 -39.07
C ILE A 645 2.79 17.72 -38.52
N LEU A 646 3.55 18.40 -39.34
CA LEU A 646 4.32 19.58 -38.97
C LEU A 646 3.41 20.77 -38.55
N ASP A 647 2.18 20.86 -39.10
CA ASP A 647 1.17 21.82 -38.73
C ASP A 647 0.48 21.47 -37.35
N ASN A 648 0.71 20.26 -36.80
CA ASN A 648 0.02 19.71 -35.63
C ASN A 648 0.99 19.12 -34.59
N GLN A 649 1.74 19.93 -33.89
CA GLN A 649 2.68 19.52 -32.81
C GLN A 649 3.69 18.45 -33.25
N PRO A 650 4.66 18.78 -34.08
CA PRO A 650 5.68 17.85 -34.56
C PRO A 650 6.66 17.47 -33.45
N HIS A 651 7.28 16.28 -33.59
CA HIS A 651 8.43 15.84 -32.82
C HIS A 651 9.73 15.97 -33.67
N ALA A 652 10.89 15.92 -33.02
CA ALA A 652 12.18 15.97 -33.73
C ALA A 652 12.31 14.88 -34.81
N GLN A 653 11.80 13.68 -34.57
CA GLN A 653 11.78 12.58 -35.54
C GLN A 653 10.89 12.89 -36.75
N ASP A 654 9.79 13.63 -36.58
CA ASP A 654 8.94 14.03 -37.73
C ASP A 654 9.69 14.99 -38.68
N LEU A 655 10.46 15.91 -38.10
CA LEU A 655 11.33 16.82 -38.87
C LEU A 655 12.49 16.08 -39.56
N LEU A 656 13.09 15.09 -38.88
CA LEU A 656 14.12 14.24 -39.45
C LEU A 656 13.58 13.51 -40.69
N ASN A 657 12.43 12.84 -40.56
CA ASN A 657 11.80 12.06 -41.62
C ASN A 657 11.27 12.96 -42.77
N ALA A 658 10.77 14.16 -42.43
CA ALA A 658 10.39 15.17 -43.43
C ALA A 658 11.63 15.61 -44.20
N GLY A 659 12.80 15.79 -43.56
CA GLY A 659 14.08 16.06 -44.17
C GLY A 659 14.50 14.95 -45.13
N HIS A 660 14.38 13.69 -44.76
CA HIS A 660 14.63 12.54 -45.63
C HIS A 660 13.74 12.57 -46.88
N THR A 661 12.47 12.90 -46.71
CA THR A 661 11.51 13.00 -47.81
C THR A 661 11.86 14.12 -48.77
N GLU A 662 12.24 15.30 -48.27
CA GLU A 662 12.66 16.42 -49.11
C GLU A 662 13.95 16.09 -49.84
N TRP A 663 14.87 15.38 -49.21
CA TRP A 663 16.13 14.96 -49.86
C TRP A 663 15.88 13.97 -51.00
N ALA A 664 15.05 12.96 -50.79
CA ALA A 664 14.63 12.02 -51.82
C ALA A 664 13.95 12.74 -53.03
N LEU A 665 13.31 13.88 -52.79
CA LEU A 665 12.72 14.75 -53.81
C LEU A 665 13.72 15.76 -54.38
N GLN A 666 15.02 15.59 -54.12
CA GLN A 666 16.13 16.46 -54.58
C GLN A 666 16.04 17.92 -54.07
N ASN A 667 15.25 18.17 -53.01
CA ASN A 667 15.14 19.48 -52.36
C ASN A 667 16.13 19.57 -51.18
N ILE A 668 17.43 19.67 -51.49
CA ILE A 668 18.52 19.71 -50.52
C ILE A 668 18.34 20.86 -49.51
N LYS A 669 17.88 22.04 -49.97
CA LYS A 669 17.65 23.19 -49.08
C LYS A 669 16.54 22.92 -48.08
N GLY A 670 15.45 22.28 -48.49
CA GLY A 670 14.35 21.86 -47.64
C GLY A 670 14.80 20.82 -46.62
N ALA A 671 15.49 19.79 -47.06
CA ALA A 671 16.06 18.76 -46.23
C ALA A 671 16.94 19.33 -45.11
N LEU A 672 17.90 20.17 -45.48
CA LEU A 672 18.83 20.81 -44.56
C LEU A 672 18.11 21.71 -43.55
N SER A 673 17.03 22.41 -43.99
CA SER A 673 16.20 23.23 -43.08
C SER A 673 15.47 22.39 -42.06
N PHE A 674 14.88 21.26 -42.44
CA PHE A 674 14.20 20.37 -41.50
C PHE A 674 15.16 19.67 -40.54
N TYR A 675 16.33 19.22 -40.98
CA TYR A 675 17.37 18.68 -40.13
C TYR A 675 17.85 19.69 -39.08
N GLN A 676 18.04 20.96 -39.51
CA GLN A 676 18.41 22.02 -38.59
C GLN A 676 17.33 22.24 -37.49
N GLN A 677 16.05 22.26 -37.87
CA GLN A 677 14.94 22.36 -36.94
C GLN A 677 14.86 21.15 -35.99
N ALA A 678 15.12 19.92 -36.49
CA ALA A 678 15.18 18.71 -35.68
C ALA A 678 16.27 18.82 -34.62
N VAL A 679 17.48 19.28 -34.96
CA VAL A 679 18.55 19.50 -33.98
C VAL A 679 18.19 20.58 -32.97
N GLN A 680 17.54 21.68 -33.40
CA GLN A 680 17.09 22.74 -32.49
C GLN A 680 16.06 22.24 -31.50
N MET A 681 15.13 21.41 -31.93
CA MET A 681 14.09 20.80 -31.04
C MET A 681 14.71 19.87 -30.00
N GLU A 682 15.87 19.28 -30.27
CA GLU A 682 16.67 18.47 -29.34
C GLU A 682 17.71 19.31 -28.56
N ASN A 683 17.40 20.58 -28.30
CA ASN A 683 18.27 21.53 -27.55
C ASN A 683 19.69 21.70 -28.17
N GLY A 684 19.82 21.56 -29.49
CA GLY A 684 21.08 21.68 -30.17
C GLY A 684 21.98 20.43 -30.09
N ASN A 685 21.46 19.29 -29.59
CA ASN A 685 22.24 18.05 -29.45
C ASN A 685 22.42 17.34 -30.80
N ILE A 686 23.51 17.73 -31.53
CA ILE A 686 23.82 17.16 -32.82
C ILE A 686 24.22 15.67 -32.76
N LEU A 687 24.77 15.20 -31.62
CA LEU A 687 25.17 13.79 -31.49
C LEU A 687 23.92 12.88 -31.45
N LYS A 688 22.88 13.29 -30.70
CA LYS A 688 21.61 12.56 -30.66
C LYS A 688 20.94 12.53 -32.02
N PHE A 689 20.95 13.65 -32.75
CA PHE A 689 20.45 13.70 -34.11
C PHE A 689 21.21 12.73 -35.02
N GLN A 690 22.55 12.69 -34.95
CA GLN A 690 23.36 11.80 -35.76
C GLN A 690 23.11 10.31 -35.46
N GLU A 691 22.89 9.98 -34.21
CA GLU A 691 22.52 8.62 -33.79
C GLU A 691 21.17 8.20 -34.42
N GLN A 692 20.16 9.05 -34.37
CA GLN A 692 18.87 8.80 -35.00
C GLN A 692 18.98 8.74 -36.52
N PHE A 693 19.69 9.71 -37.14
CA PHE A 693 19.91 9.74 -38.56
C PHE A 693 20.63 8.49 -39.09
N SER A 694 21.60 7.97 -38.34
CA SER A 694 22.36 6.78 -38.74
C SER A 694 21.51 5.52 -38.83
N GLN A 695 20.40 5.46 -38.13
CA GLN A 695 19.46 4.32 -38.19
C GLN A 695 18.72 4.26 -39.53
N ASP A 696 18.53 5.42 -40.18
CA ASP A 696 17.72 5.55 -41.39
C ASP A 696 18.59 5.59 -42.66
N VAL A 697 19.94 5.53 -42.55
CA VAL A 697 20.87 5.61 -43.69
C VAL A 697 20.61 4.52 -44.74
N ALA A 698 20.32 3.29 -44.30
CA ALA A 698 20.00 2.19 -45.20
C ALA A 698 18.77 2.49 -46.08
N ASP A 699 17.76 3.13 -45.51
CA ASP A 699 16.54 3.50 -46.21
C ASP A 699 16.77 4.68 -47.17
N LEU A 700 17.67 5.60 -46.82
CA LEU A 700 18.13 6.68 -47.72
C LEU A 700 18.87 6.15 -48.95
N LEU A 701 19.74 5.16 -48.76
CA LEU A 701 20.43 4.51 -49.89
C LEU A 701 19.43 3.79 -50.81
N ILE A 702 18.42 3.12 -50.27
CA ILE A 702 17.34 2.51 -51.05
C ILE A 702 16.54 3.59 -51.80
N ALA A 703 16.35 4.77 -51.22
CA ALA A 703 15.69 5.90 -51.86
C ALA A 703 16.52 6.57 -52.97
N GLY A 704 17.71 6.08 -53.24
CA GLY A 704 18.57 6.52 -54.35
C GLY A 704 19.55 7.64 -53.97
N ILE A 705 19.79 7.87 -52.70
CA ILE A 705 20.80 8.81 -52.19
C ILE A 705 22.15 8.08 -52.14
N GLU A 706 23.19 8.70 -52.69
CA GLU A 706 24.53 8.10 -52.72
C GLU A 706 25.19 8.20 -51.31
N GLU A 707 25.99 7.20 -50.95
CA GLU A 707 26.69 7.16 -49.66
C GLU A 707 27.60 8.39 -49.44
N ALA A 708 28.24 8.86 -50.48
CA ALA A 708 29.08 10.07 -50.45
C ALA A 708 28.28 11.34 -50.11
N GLU A 709 27.01 11.43 -50.55
CA GLU A 709 26.14 12.54 -50.27
C GLU A 709 25.67 12.55 -48.80
N VAL A 710 25.57 11.38 -48.15
CA VAL A 710 25.22 11.27 -46.74
C VAL A 710 26.23 11.98 -45.85
N ALA A 711 27.52 11.73 -46.07
CA ALA A 711 28.58 12.38 -45.32
C ALA A 711 28.59 13.92 -45.57
N LEU A 712 28.41 14.31 -46.82
CA LEU A 712 28.37 15.71 -47.23
C LEU A 712 27.18 16.45 -46.60
N MET A 713 26.00 15.84 -46.53
CA MET A 713 24.83 16.42 -45.92
C MET A 713 25.02 16.67 -44.39
N LEU A 714 25.62 15.73 -43.69
CA LEU A 714 25.95 15.89 -42.28
C LEU A 714 26.96 17.00 -42.03
N ASP A 715 27.94 17.15 -42.90
CA ASP A 715 28.93 18.24 -42.81
C ASP A 715 28.31 19.60 -43.14
N GLN A 716 27.42 19.67 -44.13
CA GLN A 716 26.62 20.88 -44.41
C GLN A 716 25.74 21.31 -43.23
N LEU A 717 25.11 20.33 -42.56
CA LEU A 717 24.32 20.58 -41.38
C LEU A 717 25.18 21.13 -40.24
N ARG A 718 26.33 20.50 -39.97
CA ARG A 718 27.29 20.97 -38.96
C ARG A 718 27.73 22.40 -39.23
N TYR A 719 28.13 22.67 -40.47
CA TYR A 719 28.55 24.02 -40.90
C TYR A 719 27.42 25.05 -40.67
N LYS A 720 26.19 24.72 -41.05
CA LYS A 720 25.05 25.62 -40.91
C LYS A 720 24.68 25.88 -39.44
N ILE A 721 24.81 24.89 -38.58
CA ILE A 721 24.60 25.03 -37.12
C ILE A 721 25.72 25.91 -36.52
N CYS A 722 26.97 25.67 -36.86
CA CYS A 722 28.10 26.48 -36.40
C CYS A 722 27.95 27.96 -36.80
N LEU A 723 27.48 28.26 -38.01
CA LEU A 723 27.23 29.63 -38.44
C LEU A 723 26.14 30.33 -37.65
N LEU A 724 25.12 29.62 -37.17
CA LEU A 724 24.08 30.16 -36.28
C LEU A 724 24.63 30.62 -34.92
N TYR A 725 25.59 29.88 -34.38
CA TYR A 725 26.25 30.22 -33.11
C TYR A 725 27.39 31.24 -33.27
N THR A 726 27.93 31.39 -34.48
CA THR A 726 29.05 32.29 -34.78
C THR A 726 28.62 33.55 -35.54
N SER A 727 27.34 33.72 -35.90
CA SER A 727 26.87 34.96 -36.49
C SER A 727 27.02 36.12 -35.48
N PRO A 728 27.69 37.23 -35.85
CA PRO A 728 27.92 38.32 -34.92
C PRO A 728 26.58 38.87 -34.41
N SER A 729 26.50 39.07 -33.12
CA SER A 729 25.37 39.70 -32.46
C SER A 729 25.05 41.05 -33.15
N PRO A 730 23.80 41.52 -33.22
CA PRO A 730 23.49 42.86 -33.71
C PRO A 730 24.30 43.99 -33.04
N ARG A 731 24.84 43.75 -31.84
CA ARG A 731 25.79 44.66 -31.15
C ARG A 731 27.16 44.72 -31.78
N ASP A 732 27.65 43.64 -32.40
CA ASP A 732 28.98 43.61 -33.01
C ASP A 732 29.02 44.32 -34.40
N ARG A 733 27.85 44.50 -35.03
CA ARG A 733 27.74 45.28 -36.29
C ARG A 733 27.77 46.81 -36.07
N SER A 734 27.61 47.28 -34.86
CA SER A 734 27.64 48.71 -34.53
C SER A 734 29.04 49.25 -34.20
N LEU A 735 30.03 48.37 -34.04
CA LEU A 735 31.41 48.74 -33.71
C LEU A 735 32.38 48.78 -34.91
N SER A 736 31.91 48.49 -36.13
CA SER A 736 32.70 48.55 -37.39
C SER A 736 32.21 49.65 -38.34
N ARG A 737 31.87 50.81 -37.83
CA ARG A 737 31.73 52.02 -38.60
C ARG A 737 32.50 53.17 -37.97
#